data_c812c3273c46c62b0fa80fe43bf2356d
#
_entry.id   c812c3273c46c62b0fa80fe43bf2356d
#
_cell.length_a   1.000
_cell.length_b   1.000
_cell.length_c   1.000
_cell.angle_alpha   90.00
_cell.angle_beta   90.00
_cell.angle_gamma   90.00
#
_symmetry.space_group_name_H-M   'P 1'
#
loop_
_entity.id
_entity.type
_entity.pdbx_description
1 polymer ?
#
loop_
_entity_poly.entity_id
_entity_poly.type
_entity_poly.pdbx_seq_one_letter_code
_entity_poly.pdbx_strand_id
1 'polypeptide(L)'
;MFEIKVTEIFDTKNTNCGSFLQTPFWCQFKAAHGWKYKRFSLQIKYPNLQLEESDCSHNPSSNEIKEKTVEVAVLSRSFAKELFSIAYIPLFPQLPYECTPIEIIEKAFEENCDEVGVIKQEIITPVTQAIEFAHYLQDIGFALKPFLPKNTIAIRFDPDVSFFDIDERDFFNYGIKTVSYADKLKLKKNFVDIQPPDTSIIDLTVSEEEILSNMHSKWRYNIRLSEKKGVVIHKYTRNDMNLSKKIDKFYELTKETNARDGNSSHAKSYYLDLINRSAQNLESNNAEDKESPLITLYIAEHEGEEIASIMTLFSKDEAIYLYGASSNHKRNLMPNHLLQWTSIKYAKNYGSKCYDFYGMSPEGKDEKHPMHGLYMFKSNFGGQNIHRTGSWDVPTKWIYFPYSFAEKLRAFWFKKVKKMGKKDCRITSHNDTKGNKSDNDTKLTNPHNDTKGSKEDKSPHVIASEATKQSIISDFFAGKLPSFGVAGNFTGHLEQAGEAVDFANVKTAEQNAPKAIFPTYIPLKSIDSKGKIKNEELAKVPENLLDFPFDQDKIIFPQNEENIQVEPECALIFDATWENQKLKSLKPICFGASNDCSIRKPGAKKISQKKNWGKSSKGLSNNLIDVDTFEPGSILDNYNIASFIKRNNEIFEYGEDSAIKDYSYIYEKLINWLIEKINNQQDEGPAEKIYDYLIQSDFPSKIMISIGATRYTEFGEKNYLQKGDKSYIIIYPKKKYSKESLIKKIKNDEVFEKEISALIQEVIL
;
A
#
# COMPACT_ATOMS: atom_id res chain seq x y z
N MET A 1 -25.55 -0.26 15.47
CA MET A 1 -25.29 0.92 16.32
C MET A 1 -24.91 0.40 17.69
N PHE A 2 -23.74 0.82 18.20
CA PHE A 2 -23.22 0.35 19.50
C PHE A 2 -23.81 1.20 20.62
N GLU A 3 -24.30 0.55 21.68
CA GLU A 3 -24.71 1.25 22.89
C GLU A 3 -23.53 1.30 23.86
N ILE A 4 -23.02 2.49 24.16
CA ILE A 4 -21.80 2.67 24.94
C ILE A 4 -22.07 3.51 26.17
N LYS A 5 -21.86 2.91 27.36
CA LYS A 5 -21.90 3.59 28.64
C LYS A 5 -20.50 3.91 29.12
N VAL A 6 -20.25 5.17 29.43
CA VAL A 6 -18.94 5.69 29.85
C VAL A 6 -18.94 5.98 31.34
N THR A 7 -17.91 5.50 32.04
CA THR A 7 -17.65 5.79 33.46
C THR A 7 -16.21 6.26 33.63
N GLU A 8 -15.96 7.42 34.23
CA GLU A 8 -14.61 7.93 34.49
C GLU A 8 -13.95 7.11 35.63
N ILE A 9 -12.70 6.71 35.43
CA ILE A 9 -11.90 5.92 36.39
C ILE A 9 -10.84 6.82 37.01
N PHE A 10 -10.75 6.79 38.33
CA PHE A 10 -9.75 7.54 39.09
C PHE A 10 -8.64 6.67 39.66
N ASP A 11 -8.73 5.34 39.50
CA ASP A 11 -7.73 4.39 39.96
C ASP A 11 -6.48 4.43 39.04
N THR A 12 -5.30 4.33 39.66
CA THR A 12 -4.00 4.30 39.00
C THR A 12 -3.48 2.89 38.74
N LYS A 13 -4.25 1.85 39.10
CA LYS A 13 -3.83 0.46 38.86
C LYS A 13 -3.84 0.13 37.37
N ASN A 14 -2.83 -0.63 36.97
CA ASN A 14 -2.72 -1.15 35.61
C ASN A 14 -3.76 -2.27 35.44
N THR A 15 -4.79 -1.98 34.68
CA THR A 15 -5.68 -3.01 34.20
C THR A 15 -5.24 -3.38 32.78
N ASN A 16 -5.57 -4.55 32.32
CA ASN A 16 -5.17 -5.13 31.01
C ASN A 16 -5.56 -4.17 29.86
N CYS A 17 -4.65 -3.28 29.46
CA CYS A 17 -4.91 -2.20 28.51
C CYS A 17 -4.38 -2.48 27.08
N GLY A 18 -3.91 -3.67 26.78
CA GLY A 18 -3.36 -4.05 25.48
C GLY A 18 -2.00 -3.39 25.18
N SER A 19 -1.94 -2.08 24.98
CA SER A 19 -0.71 -1.34 24.66
C SER A 19 -0.17 -0.54 25.84
N PHE A 20 1.17 -0.42 25.92
CA PHE A 20 1.82 0.47 26.92
C PHE A 20 1.35 1.92 26.82
N LEU A 21 0.93 2.38 25.64
CA LEU A 21 0.42 3.74 25.41
C LEU A 21 -0.91 4.02 26.13
N GLN A 22 -1.63 2.98 26.57
CA GLN A 22 -2.87 3.05 27.33
C GLN A 22 -2.64 2.94 28.84
N THR A 23 -1.40 2.68 29.29
CA THR A 23 -1.07 2.47 30.71
C THR A 23 -1.06 3.78 31.52
N PRO A 24 -1.31 3.72 32.83
CA PRO A 24 -1.13 4.86 33.74
C PRO A 24 0.27 5.47 33.68
N PHE A 25 1.31 4.62 33.54
CA PHE A 25 2.69 5.06 33.34
C PHE A 25 2.83 6.05 32.20
N TRP A 26 2.31 5.68 31.00
CA TRP A 26 2.38 6.56 29.84
C TRP A 26 1.55 7.83 30.01
N CYS A 27 0.37 7.71 30.58
CA CYS A 27 -0.50 8.84 30.86
C CYS A 27 0.17 9.89 31.77
N GLN A 28 0.77 9.44 32.89
CA GLN A 28 1.50 10.29 33.83
C GLN A 28 2.75 10.92 33.18
N PHE A 29 3.50 10.13 32.40
CA PHE A 29 4.63 10.64 31.64
C PHE A 29 4.21 11.74 30.65
N LYS A 30 3.14 11.51 29.87
CA LYS A 30 2.62 12.53 28.95
C LYS A 30 2.09 13.75 29.66
N ALA A 31 1.49 13.60 30.85
CA ALA A 31 1.02 14.71 31.67
C ALA A 31 2.17 15.62 32.13
N ALA A 32 3.31 15.06 32.49
CA ALA A 32 4.51 15.84 32.81
C ALA A 32 5.08 16.62 31.61
N HIS A 33 4.68 16.25 30.39
CA HIS A 33 5.12 16.86 29.14
C HIS A 33 4.02 17.65 28.40
N GLY A 34 3.09 18.24 29.16
CA GLY A 34 2.12 19.22 28.65
C GLY A 34 0.84 18.63 28.05
N TRP A 35 0.55 17.38 28.35
CA TRP A 35 -0.75 16.76 28.06
C TRP A 35 -1.60 16.73 29.35
N LYS A 36 -2.92 16.62 29.19
CA LYS A 36 -3.85 16.22 30.23
C LYS A 36 -4.36 14.83 29.88
N TYR A 37 -4.78 14.03 30.85
CA TYR A 37 -5.37 12.73 30.57
C TYR A 37 -6.57 12.46 31.48
N LYS A 38 -7.43 11.58 31.00
CA LYS A 38 -8.52 10.93 31.73
C LYS A 38 -8.56 9.47 31.34
N ARG A 39 -9.05 8.63 32.25
CA ARG A 39 -9.28 7.22 31.99
C ARG A 39 -10.77 6.91 32.15
N PHE A 40 -11.26 6.02 31.31
CA PHE A 40 -12.67 5.63 31.29
C PHE A 40 -12.82 4.13 31.19
N SER A 41 -13.88 3.58 31.83
CA SER A 41 -14.43 2.27 31.55
C SER A 41 -15.58 2.43 30.56
N LEU A 42 -15.54 1.72 29.46
CA LEU A 42 -16.58 1.66 28.45
C LEU A 42 -17.28 0.32 28.53
N GLN A 43 -18.57 0.32 28.89
CA GLN A 43 -19.45 -0.84 28.73
C GLN A 43 -20.09 -0.76 27.36
N ILE A 44 -19.75 -1.70 26.48
CA ILE A 44 -20.13 -1.70 25.07
C ILE A 44 -21.05 -2.86 24.82
N LYS A 45 -22.28 -2.57 24.38
CA LYS A 45 -23.23 -3.57 23.91
C LYS A 45 -23.27 -3.57 22.39
N TYR A 46 -23.20 -4.75 21.80
CA TYR A 46 -23.22 -4.96 20.36
C TYR A 46 -24.00 -6.23 20.00
N PRO A 47 -24.62 -6.29 18.81
CA PRO A 47 -25.30 -7.49 18.36
C PRO A 47 -24.31 -8.64 18.22
N ASN A 48 -24.73 -9.84 18.61
CA ASN A 48 -23.92 -11.06 18.43
C ASN A 48 -23.88 -11.41 16.95
N LEU A 49 -22.73 -11.22 16.32
CA LEU A 49 -22.48 -11.57 14.93
C LEU A 49 -21.66 -12.85 14.79
N GLN A 50 -21.52 -13.64 15.88
CA GLN A 50 -20.89 -14.95 15.77
C GLN A 50 -21.78 -15.89 14.96
N LEU A 51 -21.18 -16.49 13.95
CA LEU A 51 -21.70 -17.66 13.25
C LEU A 51 -21.82 -18.80 14.27
N GLU A 52 -23.05 -19.14 14.68
CA GLU A 52 -23.24 -20.31 15.53
C GLU A 52 -22.84 -21.57 14.76
N GLU A 53 -22.02 -22.41 15.40
CA GLU A 53 -21.79 -23.79 14.99
C GLU A 53 -23.16 -24.48 14.85
N SER A 54 -23.35 -25.09 13.70
CA SER A 54 -24.59 -25.70 13.22
C SER A 54 -25.22 -26.67 14.21
N ASP A 55 -26.33 -26.28 14.80
CA ASP A 55 -27.36 -27.20 15.21
C ASP A 55 -28.66 -26.88 14.45
N CYS A 56 -28.98 -27.72 13.47
CA CYS A 56 -30.03 -27.50 12.47
C CYS A 56 -31.48 -27.57 12.99
N SER A 57 -31.74 -27.26 14.26
CA SER A 57 -33.04 -27.46 14.87
C SER A 57 -33.67 -26.29 15.62
N HIS A 58 -33.11 -25.08 15.58
CA HIS A 58 -33.75 -23.97 16.31
C HIS A 58 -33.97 -22.72 15.39
N ASN A 59 -35.17 -22.16 15.51
CA ASN A 59 -35.62 -20.90 14.86
C ASN A 59 -34.67 -19.76 15.13
N PRO A 60 -34.35 -18.88 14.12
CA PRO A 60 -33.53 -17.70 14.30
C PRO A 60 -34.35 -16.62 15.02
N SER A 61 -34.42 -16.66 16.34
CA SER A 61 -35.10 -15.65 17.14
C SER A 61 -34.40 -15.43 18.50
N SER A 62 -33.08 -15.13 18.46
CA SER A 62 -32.47 -14.41 19.59
C SER A 62 -31.44 -13.45 19.06
N ASN A 63 -31.81 -12.19 19.01
CA ASN A 63 -30.87 -11.05 18.99
C ASN A 63 -30.12 -11.05 20.34
N GLU A 64 -29.18 -11.98 20.52
CA GLU A 64 -28.36 -12.02 21.70
C GLU A 64 -27.43 -10.80 21.69
N ILE A 65 -27.58 -9.92 22.65
CA ILE A 65 -26.72 -8.73 22.79
C ILE A 65 -25.53 -9.14 23.64
N LYS A 66 -24.33 -9.07 23.04
CA LYS A 66 -23.09 -9.23 23.80
C LYS A 66 -22.69 -7.93 24.47
N GLU A 67 -22.06 -8.05 25.63
CA GLU A 67 -21.54 -6.92 26.39
C GLU A 67 -20.05 -7.13 26.68
N LYS A 68 -19.24 -6.10 26.38
CA LYS A 68 -17.81 -6.08 26.67
C LYS A 68 -17.47 -4.82 27.45
N THR A 69 -16.66 -4.96 28.51
CA THR A 69 -16.12 -3.80 29.25
C THR A 69 -14.65 -3.64 28.90
N VAL A 70 -14.27 -2.44 28.44
CA VAL A 70 -12.89 -2.09 28.11
C VAL A 70 -12.50 -0.79 28.79
N GLU A 71 -11.23 -0.63 29.14
CA GLU A 71 -10.70 0.60 29.67
C GLU A 71 -9.96 1.38 28.58
N VAL A 72 -10.07 2.70 28.63
CA VAL A 72 -9.42 3.58 27.67
C VAL A 72 -8.81 4.79 28.33
N ALA A 73 -7.60 5.13 27.95
CA ALA A 73 -6.91 6.37 28.32
C ALA A 73 -7.05 7.40 27.19
N VAL A 74 -7.53 8.57 27.54
CA VAL A 74 -7.71 9.69 26.61
C VAL A 74 -6.76 10.82 27.00
N LEU A 75 -5.80 11.09 26.12
CA LEU A 75 -4.86 12.20 26.24
C LEU A 75 -5.47 13.44 25.61
N SER A 76 -5.33 14.62 26.24
CA SER A 76 -5.82 15.88 25.69
C SER A 76 -4.70 16.91 25.63
N ARG A 77 -4.58 17.61 24.53
CA ARG A 77 -3.62 18.70 24.38
C ARG A 77 -4.30 19.95 23.84
N SER A 78 -4.12 21.05 24.58
CA SER A 78 -4.61 22.36 24.17
C SER A 78 -3.58 23.10 23.31
N PHE A 79 -4.05 23.96 22.43
CA PHE A 79 -3.24 24.83 21.57
C PHE A 79 -3.93 26.17 21.33
N ALA A 80 -3.26 27.11 20.65
CA ALA A 80 -3.74 28.47 20.42
C ALA A 80 -4.17 29.17 21.74
N LYS A 81 -3.29 29.20 22.76
CA LYS A 81 -3.58 29.75 24.09
C LYS A 81 -4.85 29.14 24.74
N GLU A 82 -4.93 27.81 24.65
CA GLU A 82 -6.03 27.00 25.20
C GLU A 82 -7.42 27.22 24.58
N LEU A 83 -7.49 27.94 23.45
CA LEU A 83 -8.77 28.13 22.75
C LEU A 83 -9.30 26.81 22.16
N PHE A 84 -8.42 25.90 21.78
CA PHE A 84 -8.77 24.61 21.17
C PHE A 84 -7.98 23.47 21.80
N SER A 85 -8.58 22.28 21.80
CA SER A 85 -7.89 21.05 22.17
C SER A 85 -8.23 19.90 21.24
N ILE A 86 -7.32 18.93 21.15
CA ILE A 86 -7.56 17.61 20.56
C ILE A 86 -7.47 16.58 21.66
N ALA A 87 -8.47 15.70 21.72
CA ALA A 87 -8.41 14.47 22.48
C ALA A 87 -7.76 13.39 21.61
N TYR A 88 -6.84 12.62 22.16
CA TYR A 88 -6.08 11.59 21.44
C TYR A 88 -6.11 10.26 22.18
N ILE A 89 -6.40 9.20 21.47
CA ILE A 89 -6.56 7.84 21.99
C ILE A 89 -5.61 6.93 21.21
N PRO A 90 -4.40 6.63 21.75
CA PRO A 90 -3.42 5.81 21.09
C PRO A 90 -3.77 4.32 21.18
N LEU A 91 -3.56 3.57 20.11
CA LEU A 91 -3.75 2.12 19.97
C LEU A 91 -5.04 1.61 20.65
N PHE A 92 -6.16 2.20 20.24
CA PHE A 92 -7.51 1.89 20.67
C PHE A 92 -8.54 2.52 19.69
N PRO A 93 -9.69 1.89 19.42
CA PRO A 93 -10.08 0.56 19.89
C PRO A 93 -9.48 -0.56 19.03
N GLN A 94 -9.53 -1.77 19.58
CA GLN A 94 -9.45 -3.00 18.80
C GLN A 94 -10.80 -3.27 18.13
N LEU A 95 -10.85 -4.23 17.22
CA LEU A 95 -12.12 -4.74 16.72
C LEU A 95 -12.99 -5.22 17.88
N PRO A 96 -14.33 -5.01 17.83
CA PRO A 96 -15.21 -5.48 18.90
C PRO A 96 -15.27 -7.00 19.04
N TYR A 97 -14.76 -7.73 18.04
CA TYR A 97 -14.72 -9.18 17.98
C TYR A 97 -13.37 -9.75 18.46
N GLU A 98 -13.36 -11.03 18.87
CA GLU A 98 -12.15 -11.69 19.40
C GLU A 98 -11.18 -12.17 18.30
N CYS A 99 -11.60 -12.22 17.02
CA CYS A 99 -10.79 -12.71 15.90
C CYS A 99 -10.26 -11.58 15.05
N THR A 100 -9.05 -11.76 14.50
CA THR A 100 -8.54 -10.89 13.44
C THR A 100 -9.33 -11.11 12.14
N PRO A 101 -9.41 -10.12 11.23
CA PRO A 101 -10.06 -10.29 9.93
C PRO A 101 -9.57 -11.52 9.13
N ILE A 102 -8.29 -11.85 9.23
CA ILE A 102 -7.66 -12.98 8.52
C ILE A 102 -8.13 -14.32 9.08
N GLU A 103 -8.15 -14.48 10.42
CA GLU A 103 -8.61 -15.73 11.05
C GLU A 103 -10.08 -16.05 10.73
N ILE A 104 -10.92 -15.01 10.60
CA ILE A 104 -12.33 -15.19 10.21
C ILE A 104 -12.43 -15.65 8.75
N ILE A 105 -11.60 -15.10 7.86
CA ILE A 105 -11.59 -15.47 6.44
C ILE A 105 -11.13 -16.92 6.27
N GLU A 106 -10.03 -17.32 6.92
CA GLU A 106 -9.50 -18.69 6.84
C GLU A 106 -10.50 -19.72 7.39
N LYS A 107 -11.06 -19.49 8.57
CA LYS A 107 -12.10 -20.37 9.14
C LYS A 107 -13.36 -20.44 8.28
N ALA A 108 -13.82 -19.32 7.71
CA ALA A 108 -14.98 -19.31 6.83
C ALA A 108 -14.74 -20.10 5.53
N PHE A 109 -13.52 -20.15 5.02
CA PHE A 109 -13.15 -20.96 3.86
C PHE A 109 -13.02 -22.45 4.22
N GLU A 110 -12.52 -22.79 5.39
CA GLU A 110 -12.35 -24.19 5.80
C GLU A 110 -13.69 -24.87 6.21
N GLU A 111 -14.60 -24.13 6.83
CA GLU A 111 -15.85 -24.68 7.39
C GLU A 111 -17.05 -24.68 6.42
N ASN A 112 -17.02 -23.92 5.33
CA ASN A 112 -18.16 -23.76 4.41
C ASN A 112 -18.08 -24.53 3.09
N CYS A 113 -17.14 -25.44 2.93
CA CYS A 113 -17.08 -26.35 1.77
C CYS A 113 -17.77 -27.67 2.11
N ASP A 114 -19.08 -27.78 1.96
CA ASP A 114 -19.72 -29.08 1.82
C ASP A 114 -19.64 -29.57 0.36
N GLU A 115 -19.81 -30.88 0.15
CA GLU A 115 -19.61 -31.55 -1.15
C GLU A 115 -20.51 -31.05 -2.31
N VAL A 116 -21.30 -30.01 -2.11
CA VAL A 116 -22.31 -29.52 -3.09
C VAL A 116 -22.06 -28.06 -3.51
N GLY A 117 -21.07 -27.37 -2.94
CA GLY A 117 -20.66 -26.03 -3.41
C GLY A 117 -21.68 -24.90 -3.21
N VAL A 118 -22.61 -25.03 -2.28
CA VAL A 118 -23.59 -23.99 -1.96
C VAL A 118 -23.13 -23.23 -0.72
N ILE A 119 -22.76 -21.97 -0.89
CA ILE A 119 -22.45 -21.05 0.22
C ILE A 119 -23.75 -20.82 1.01
N LYS A 120 -23.87 -21.40 2.19
CA LYS A 120 -25.08 -21.34 3.03
C LYS A 120 -25.09 -20.25 4.11
N GLN A 121 -24.05 -19.41 4.23
CA GLN A 121 -23.98 -18.38 5.27
C GLN A 121 -23.52 -17.04 4.73
N GLU A 122 -24.04 -15.94 5.25
CA GLU A 122 -23.54 -14.59 5.03
C GLU A 122 -22.11 -14.50 5.62
N ILE A 123 -21.11 -14.59 4.75
CA ILE A 123 -19.70 -14.41 5.12
C ILE A 123 -19.55 -12.96 5.60
N ILE A 124 -19.12 -12.77 6.85
CA ILE A 124 -18.71 -11.45 7.33
C ILE A 124 -17.46 -11.06 6.55
N THR A 125 -17.66 -10.32 5.46
CA THR A 125 -16.57 -9.88 4.60
C THR A 125 -15.76 -8.78 5.29
N PRO A 126 -14.49 -8.55 4.92
CA PRO A 126 -13.71 -7.38 5.38
C PRO A 126 -14.44 -6.05 5.18
N VAL A 127 -15.35 -5.96 4.22
CA VAL A 127 -16.24 -4.81 4.00
C VAL A 127 -17.23 -4.64 5.13
N THR A 128 -17.92 -5.70 5.55
CA THR A 128 -18.87 -5.66 6.66
C THR A 128 -18.19 -5.24 7.96
N GLN A 129 -17.00 -5.78 8.23
CA GLN A 129 -16.18 -5.38 9.38
C GLN A 129 -15.76 -3.89 9.32
N ALA A 130 -15.40 -3.38 8.16
CA ALA A 130 -15.05 -1.97 7.97
C ALA A 130 -16.27 -1.06 8.21
N ILE A 131 -17.47 -1.51 7.78
CA ILE A 131 -18.74 -0.80 8.01
C ILE A 131 -19.00 -0.66 9.51
N GLU A 132 -19.01 -1.77 10.22
CA GLU A 132 -19.29 -1.79 11.64
C GLU A 132 -18.23 -1.04 12.44
N PHE A 133 -16.97 -1.19 12.06
CA PHE A 133 -15.88 -0.49 12.72
C PHE A 133 -15.95 1.03 12.53
N ALA A 134 -16.41 1.51 11.38
CA ALA A 134 -16.64 2.94 11.15
C ALA A 134 -17.70 3.51 12.12
N HIS A 135 -18.83 2.82 12.29
CA HIS A 135 -19.85 3.18 13.26
C HIS A 135 -19.32 3.09 14.69
N TYR A 136 -18.58 2.05 15.02
CA TYR A 136 -17.99 1.85 16.34
C TYR A 136 -17.06 2.99 16.75
N LEU A 137 -16.13 3.42 15.86
CA LEU A 137 -15.27 4.57 16.11
C LEU A 137 -16.07 5.85 16.39
N GLN A 138 -17.09 6.10 15.58
CA GLN A 138 -17.94 7.27 15.76
C GLN A 138 -18.72 7.22 17.08
N ASP A 139 -19.32 6.07 17.41
CA ASP A 139 -20.16 5.90 18.61
C ASP A 139 -19.31 6.04 19.89
N ILE A 140 -18.09 5.49 19.93
CA ILE A 140 -17.12 5.74 21.00
C ILE A 140 -16.79 7.23 21.12
N GLY A 141 -16.51 7.89 20.00
CA GLY A 141 -16.21 9.31 19.98
C GLY A 141 -17.35 10.15 20.55
N PHE A 142 -18.59 9.85 20.20
CA PHE A 142 -19.76 10.57 20.71
C PHE A 142 -20.03 10.25 22.17
N ALA A 143 -19.85 9.01 22.62
CA ALA A 143 -20.00 8.62 24.01
C ALA A 143 -18.97 9.31 24.94
N LEU A 144 -17.73 9.46 24.48
CA LEU A 144 -16.65 10.13 25.23
C LEU A 144 -16.78 11.66 25.24
N LYS A 145 -17.35 12.26 24.19
CA LYS A 145 -17.40 13.73 24.01
C LYS A 145 -17.91 14.51 25.23
N PRO A 146 -18.96 14.11 25.97
CA PRO A 146 -19.45 14.83 27.14
C PRO A 146 -18.44 14.96 28.29
N PHE A 147 -17.48 14.04 28.38
CA PHE A 147 -16.49 13.95 29.45
C PHE A 147 -15.19 14.70 29.14
N LEU A 148 -15.05 15.19 27.90
CA LEU A 148 -13.86 15.87 27.41
C LEU A 148 -13.94 17.39 27.61
N PRO A 149 -12.81 18.13 27.55
CA PRO A 149 -12.82 19.57 27.62
C PRO A 149 -13.78 20.21 26.59
N LYS A 150 -14.56 21.21 27.02
CA LYS A 150 -15.52 21.88 26.14
C LYS A 150 -14.91 22.51 24.88
N ASN A 151 -13.59 22.77 24.85
CA ASN A 151 -12.87 23.31 23.73
C ASN A 151 -12.29 22.22 22.79
N THR A 152 -12.59 20.92 23.03
CA THR A 152 -12.18 19.82 22.15
C THR A 152 -12.84 19.94 20.77
N ILE A 153 -12.03 19.97 19.71
CA ILE A 153 -12.49 20.13 18.32
C ILE A 153 -12.57 18.80 17.57
N ALA A 154 -11.81 17.80 18.01
CA ALA A 154 -11.87 16.43 17.49
C ALA A 154 -11.36 15.42 18.52
N ILE A 155 -11.81 14.18 18.36
CA ILE A 155 -11.27 13.01 19.04
C ILE A 155 -10.52 12.20 17.98
N ARG A 156 -9.21 12.03 18.18
CA ARG A 156 -8.32 11.31 17.28
C ARG A 156 -8.03 9.94 17.84
N PHE A 157 -8.27 8.94 17.05
CA PHE A 157 -7.96 7.53 17.33
C PHE A 157 -6.77 7.08 16.49
N ASP A 158 -5.88 6.29 17.08
CA ASP A 158 -5.02 5.36 16.38
C ASP A 158 -5.55 3.95 16.72
N PRO A 159 -6.45 3.36 15.94
CA PRO A 159 -7.01 2.06 16.23
C PRO A 159 -5.93 0.98 16.31
N ASP A 160 -6.09 0.04 17.24
CA ASP A 160 -5.26 -1.16 17.34
C ASP A 160 -5.86 -2.28 16.48
N VAL A 161 -5.97 -1.99 15.18
CA VAL A 161 -6.41 -2.92 14.14
C VAL A 161 -5.28 -3.02 13.13
N SER A 162 -4.76 -4.21 12.98
CA SER A 162 -3.57 -4.50 12.20
C SER A 162 -3.79 -5.65 11.22
N PHE A 163 -3.01 -5.64 10.15
CA PHE A 163 -3.03 -6.59 9.06
C PHE A 163 -1.59 -7.05 8.77
N PHE A 164 -1.44 -8.26 8.28
CA PHE A 164 -0.16 -8.78 7.79
C PHE A 164 0.12 -8.37 6.35
N ASP A 165 -0.92 -8.01 5.62
CA ASP A 165 -0.85 -7.51 4.27
C ASP A 165 -1.26 -6.04 4.20
N ILE A 166 -0.50 -5.25 3.42
CA ILE A 166 -0.74 -3.81 3.27
C ILE A 166 -2.00 -3.52 2.45
N ASP A 167 -2.33 -4.39 1.49
CA ASP A 167 -3.48 -4.21 0.61
C ASP A 167 -4.77 -4.53 1.37
N GLU A 168 -4.76 -5.51 2.27
CA GLU A 168 -5.88 -5.78 3.19
C GLU A 168 -6.16 -4.57 4.08
N ARG A 169 -5.11 -3.99 4.69
CA ARG A 169 -5.24 -2.74 5.44
C ARG A 169 -5.83 -1.62 4.61
N ASP A 170 -5.34 -1.42 3.39
CA ASP A 170 -5.78 -0.34 2.51
C ASP A 170 -7.22 -0.56 2.06
N PHE A 171 -7.62 -1.81 1.80
CA PHE A 171 -9.00 -2.19 1.51
C PHE A 171 -9.93 -1.92 2.69
N PHE A 172 -9.55 -2.32 3.90
CA PHE A 172 -10.29 -2.02 5.12
C PHE A 172 -10.46 -0.52 5.34
N ASN A 173 -9.38 0.25 5.20
CA ASN A 173 -9.41 1.71 5.27
C ASN A 173 -10.31 2.35 4.18
N TYR A 174 -10.35 1.76 3.00
CA TYR A 174 -11.25 2.17 1.93
C TYR A 174 -12.72 1.92 2.32
N GLY A 175 -13.03 0.76 2.88
CA GLY A 175 -14.35 0.41 3.41
C GLY A 175 -14.83 1.44 4.44
N ILE A 176 -14.00 1.77 5.46
CA ILE A 176 -14.31 2.80 6.45
C ILE A 176 -14.61 4.16 5.78
N LYS A 177 -13.82 4.58 4.79
CA LYS A 177 -14.05 5.85 4.09
C LYS A 177 -15.36 5.86 3.32
N THR A 178 -15.65 4.77 2.61
CA THR A 178 -16.87 4.62 1.79
C THR A 178 -18.11 4.69 2.65
N VAL A 179 -18.15 3.95 3.76
CA VAL A 179 -19.26 3.98 4.71
C VAL A 179 -19.38 5.33 5.37
N SER A 180 -18.27 5.93 5.80
CA SER A 180 -18.28 7.27 6.39
C SER A 180 -18.90 8.31 5.46
N TYR A 181 -18.77 8.12 4.15
CA TYR A 181 -19.41 8.98 3.16
C TYR A 181 -20.90 8.62 2.96
N ALA A 182 -21.20 7.33 2.73
CA ALA A 182 -22.55 6.84 2.46
C ALA A 182 -23.52 7.10 3.63
N ASP A 183 -23.11 6.78 4.85
CA ASP A 183 -23.91 6.94 6.06
C ASP A 183 -23.76 8.31 6.71
N LYS A 184 -23.05 9.24 6.05
CA LYS A 184 -22.78 10.60 6.53
C LYS A 184 -22.16 10.66 7.92
N LEU A 185 -21.28 9.69 8.24
CA LEU A 185 -20.62 9.63 9.53
C LEU A 185 -19.69 10.83 9.72
N LYS A 186 -19.60 11.28 10.97
CA LYS A 186 -18.60 12.27 11.39
C LYS A 186 -17.26 11.60 11.67
N LEU A 187 -16.72 10.90 10.68
CA LEU A 187 -15.44 10.19 10.76
C LEU A 187 -14.56 10.58 9.58
N LYS A 188 -13.30 10.89 9.84
CA LYS A 188 -12.34 11.34 8.80
C LYS A 188 -10.99 10.68 9.01
N LYS A 189 -10.43 10.07 7.94
CA LYS A 189 -9.02 9.63 7.95
C LYS A 189 -8.12 10.84 8.10
N ASN A 190 -7.21 10.81 9.08
CA ASN A 190 -6.24 11.89 9.21
C ASN A 190 -5.16 11.78 8.13
N PHE A 191 -4.62 12.92 7.74
CA PHE A 191 -3.53 13.01 6.76
C PHE A 191 -2.16 12.65 7.35
N VAL A 192 -1.99 12.82 8.65
CA VAL A 192 -0.75 12.53 9.38
C VAL A 192 -1.07 11.56 10.51
N ASP A 193 -0.48 10.38 10.47
CA ASP A 193 -0.60 9.43 11.55
C ASP A 193 0.27 9.88 12.74
N ILE A 194 -0.27 9.78 13.96
CA ILE A 194 0.47 10.12 15.19
C ILE A 194 1.40 8.97 15.55
N GLN A 195 0.86 7.76 15.63
CA GLN A 195 1.69 6.56 15.72
C GLN A 195 2.03 6.07 14.31
N PRO A 196 3.26 5.61 14.08
CA PRO A 196 3.59 4.96 12.82
C PRO A 196 2.69 3.73 12.62
N PRO A 197 1.95 3.66 11.50
CA PRO A 197 1.05 2.52 11.27
C PRO A 197 1.80 1.23 10.94
N ASP A 198 3.00 1.34 10.39
CA ASP A 198 3.77 0.19 9.92
C ASP A 198 4.93 -0.11 10.86
N THR A 199 5.10 -1.39 11.20
CA THR A 199 6.19 -1.90 12.04
C THR A 199 6.57 -3.33 11.67
N SER A 200 7.66 -3.85 12.26
CA SER A 200 8.04 -5.26 12.20
C SER A 200 8.13 -5.80 13.61
N ILE A 201 7.53 -6.96 13.89
CA ILE A 201 7.44 -7.58 15.21
C ILE A 201 8.11 -8.95 15.18
N ILE A 202 9.03 -9.20 16.10
CA ILE A 202 9.66 -10.52 16.30
C ILE A 202 8.89 -11.24 17.40
N ASP A 203 8.53 -12.50 17.17
CA ASP A 203 8.05 -13.42 18.18
C ASP A 203 9.21 -13.86 19.09
N LEU A 204 9.10 -13.60 20.39
CA LEU A 204 10.09 -13.98 21.39
C LEU A 204 9.75 -15.29 22.11
N THR A 205 8.65 -15.94 21.78
CA THR A 205 8.26 -17.25 22.37
C THR A 205 9.14 -18.39 21.82
N VAL A 206 9.65 -18.24 20.60
CA VAL A 206 10.55 -19.20 19.93
C VAL A 206 11.98 -19.12 20.46
N SER A 207 12.86 -20.06 20.11
CA SER A 207 14.26 -20.09 20.60
C SER A 207 15.12 -18.95 20.02
N GLU A 208 16.28 -18.61 20.67
CA GLU A 208 17.22 -17.61 20.12
C GLU A 208 17.79 -18.06 18.77
N GLU A 209 18.01 -19.36 18.59
CA GLU A 209 18.49 -19.97 17.34
C GLU A 209 17.46 -19.77 16.21
N GLU A 210 16.21 -19.92 16.51
CA GLU A 210 15.13 -19.71 15.55
C GLU A 210 14.98 -18.25 15.18
N ILE A 211 15.00 -17.33 16.15
CA ILE A 211 15.04 -15.88 15.89
C ILE A 211 16.21 -15.52 14.96
N LEU A 212 17.41 -16.04 15.25
CA LEU A 212 18.58 -15.84 14.40
C LEU A 212 18.40 -16.43 13.01
N SER A 213 17.83 -17.63 12.89
CA SER A 213 17.63 -18.31 11.59
C SER A 213 16.71 -17.52 10.66
N ASN A 214 15.70 -16.85 11.22
CA ASN A 214 14.73 -16.02 10.50
C ASN A 214 15.33 -14.69 10.02
N MET A 215 16.44 -14.23 10.62
CA MET A 215 17.12 -13.01 10.16
C MET A 215 17.74 -13.20 8.79
N HIS A 216 17.77 -12.16 7.98
CA HIS A 216 18.55 -12.14 6.74
C HIS A 216 20.03 -12.48 7.00
N SER A 217 20.66 -13.28 6.16
CA SER A 217 22.04 -13.78 6.36
C SER A 217 23.06 -12.68 6.63
N LYS A 218 22.93 -11.53 5.94
CA LYS A 218 23.79 -10.36 6.11
C LYS A 218 23.65 -9.73 7.52
N TRP A 219 22.44 -9.81 8.14
CA TRP A 219 22.23 -9.30 9.50
C TRP A 219 22.92 -10.18 10.54
N ARG A 220 22.80 -11.50 10.42
CA ARG A 220 23.57 -12.45 11.25
C ARG A 220 25.07 -12.23 11.11
N TYR A 221 25.56 -12.01 9.88
CA TYR A 221 26.97 -11.68 9.64
C TYR A 221 27.37 -10.36 10.30
N ASN A 222 26.55 -9.30 10.18
CA ASN A 222 26.84 -7.99 10.73
C ASN A 222 26.87 -7.98 12.26
N ILE A 223 26.04 -8.76 12.93
CA ILE A 223 26.07 -8.96 14.39
C ILE A 223 27.42 -9.56 14.79
N ARG A 224 27.82 -10.69 14.18
CA ARG A 224 29.11 -11.34 14.45
C ARG A 224 30.32 -10.48 14.10
N LEU A 225 30.21 -9.70 13.02
CA LEU A 225 31.25 -8.75 12.61
C LEU A 225 31.45 -7.67 13.68
N SER A 226 30.38 -7.11 14.22
CA SER A 226 30.43 -6.09 15.24
C SER A 226 31.12 -6.59 16.50
N GLU A 227 30.75 -7.78 16.98
CA GLU A 227 31.40 -8.46 18.11
C GLU A 227 32.89 -8.72 17.83
N LYS A 228 33.21 -9.31 16.68
CA LYS A 228 34.60 -9.63 16.25
C LYS A 228 35.47 -8.37 16.16
N LYS A 229 34.86 -7.23 15.80
CA LYS A 229 35.57 -5.93 15.71
C LYS A 229 35.71 -5.22 17.05
N GLY A 230 35.27 -5.81 18.16
CA GLY A 230 35.46 -5.29 19.51
C GLY A 230 34.42 -4.23 19.91
N VAL A 231 33.24 -4.20 19.26
CA VAL A 231 32.15 -3.34 19.76
C VAL A 231 31.55 -3.96 21.00
N VAL A 232 31.46 -3.16 22.07
CA VAL A 232 30.93 -3.54 23.38
C VAL A 232 29.60 -2.80 23.61
N ILE A 233 28.60 -3.50 24.12
CA ILE A 233 27.29 -2.90 24.46
C ILE A 233 27.18 -2.70 25.96
N HIS A 234 26.98 -1.45 26.39
CA HIS A 234 26.70 -1.07 27.75
C HIS A 234 25.23 -0.80 27.96
N LYS A 235 24.70 -1.25 29.12
CA LYS A 235 23.30 -1.08 29.50
C LYS A 235 23.19 -0.10 30.66
N TYR A 236 22.27 0.86 30.59
CA TYR A 236 22.01 1.84 31.64
C TYR A 236 20.52 1.91 31.96
N THR A 237 20.18 1.94 33.22
CA THR A 237 18.83 2.06 33.77
C THR A 237 18.73 3.26 34.70
N ARG A 238 17.55 3.53 35.25
CA ARG A 238 17.36 4.66 36.20
C ARG A 238 18.27 4.63 37.43
N ASN A 239 18.77 3.44 37.81
CA ASN A 239 19.62 3.26 39.00
C ASN A 239 21.09 3.55 38.75
N ASP A 240 21.51 3.75 37.50
CA ASP A 240 22.91 3.99 37.16
C ASP A 240 23.33 5.42 37.48
N MET A 241 24.33 5.60 38.33
CA MET A 241 24.83 6.92 38.72
C MET A 241 25.30 7.79 37.54
N ASN A 242 25.71 7.16 36.44
CA ASN A 242 26.17 7.83 35.22
C ASN A 242 25.07 8.07 34.20
N LEU A 243 23.81 7.73 34.49
CA LEU A 243 22.72 7.81 33.53
C LEU A 243 22.61 9.20 32.88
N SER A 244 22.65 10.27 33.67
CA SER A 244 22.52 11.64 33.13
C SER A 244 23.60 11.94 32.08
N LYS A 245 24.86 11.54 32.35
CA LYS A 245 26.00 11.70 31.43
C LYS A 245 25.83 10.85 30.16
N LYS A 246 25.24 9.65 30.29
CA LYS A 246 24.97 8.75 29.14
C LYS A 246 23.81 9.25 28.29
N ILE A 247 22.84 9.90 28.91
CA ILE A 247 21.76 10.62 28.18
C ILE A 247 22.32 11.84 27.42
N ASP A 248 23.34 12.52 27.93
CA ASP A 248 24.03 13.58 27.18
C ASP A 248 24.61 13.02 25.88
N LYS A 249 25.29 11.89 25.95
CA LYS A 249 25.87 11.23 24.78
C LYS A 249 24.81 10.73 23.81
N PHE A 250 23.76 10.06 24.29
CA PHE A 250 22.59 9.68 23.46
C PHE A 250 22.02 10.89 22.72
N TYR A 251 21.90 12.04 23.42
CA TYR A 251 21.36 13.26 22.83
C TYR A 251 22.28 13.87 21.76
N GLU A 252 23.62 13.81 21.96
CA GLU A 252 24.60 14.18 20.93
C GLU A 252 24.45 13.33 19.68
N LEU A 253 24.42 11.98 19.80
CA LEU A 253 24.20 11.06 18.71
C LEU A 253 22.86 11.31 18.03
N THR A 254 21.82 11.66 18.82
CA THR A 254 20.49 12.00 18.28
C THR A 254 20.53 13.26 17.43
N LYS A 255 21.28 14.31 17.85
CA LYS A 255 21.47 15.53 17.03
C LYS A 255 22.18 15.21 15.72
N GLU A 256 23.21 14.38 15.74
CA GLU A 256 23.94 13.93 14.54
C GLU A 256 23.04 13.16 13.59
N THR A 257 22.26 12.21 14.11
CA THR A 257 21.27 11.44 13.35
C THR A 257 20.22 12.35 12.74
N ASN A 258 19.63 13.28 13.51
CA ASN A 258 18.62 14.22 13.02
C ASN A 258 19.15 15.19 11.96
N ALA A 259 20.40 15.63 12.09
CA ALA A 259 21.04 16.49 11.10
C ALA A 259 21.20 15.76 9.76
N ARG A 260 21.57 14.47 9.81
CA ARG A 260 21.68 13.58 8.66
C ARG A 260 20.32 13.33 7.99
N ASP A 261 19.33 12.93 8.79
CA ASP A 261 18.05 12.39 8.30
C ASP A 261 16.96 13.47 8.13
N GLY A 262 17.24 14.71 8.58
CA GLY A 262 16.31 15.83 8.49
C GLY A 262 15.14 15.77 9.46
N ASN A 263 15.28 15.02 10.56
CA ASN A 263 14.29 14.83 11.60
C ASN A 263 14.43 15.86 12.74
N SER A 264 13.50 15.83 13.69
CA SER A 264 13.55 16.58 14.95
C SER A 264 13.35 15.61 16.13
N SER A 265 13.96 15.92 17.26
CA SER A 265 13.86 15.13 18.48
C SER A 265 13.18 15.91 19.61
N HIS A 266 12.79 15.20 20.64
CA HIS A 266 12.37 15.81 21.92
C HIS A 266 13.53 16.50 22.61
N ALA A 267 13.25 17.30 23.63
CA ALA A 267 14.28 17.86 24.51
C ALA A 267 14.98 16.73 25.30
N LYS A 268 16.24 16.94 25.68
CA LYS A 268 17.02 15.97 26.48
C LYS A 268 16.27 15.51 27.74
N SER A 269 15.64 16.46 28.44
CA SER A 269 14.88 16.20 29.68
C SER A 269 13.73 15.18 29.46
N TYR A 270 13.16 15.11 28.27
CA TYR A 270 12.12 14.14 27.95
C TYR A 270 12.64 12.69 28.03
N TYR A 271 13.82 12.41 27.48
CA TYR A 271 14.42 11.08 27.49
C TYR A 271 14.87 10.68 28.89
N LEU A 272 15.45 11.64 29.64
CA LEU A 272 15.88 11.41 31.02
C LEU A 272 14.67 11.12 31.93
N ASP A 273 13.60 11.92 31.83
CA ASP A 273 12.38 11.71 32.61
C ASP A 273 11.71 10.36 32.28
N LEU A 274 11.74 9.95 31.02
CA LEU A 274 11.18 8.65 30.58
C LEU A 274 11.87 7.47 31.30
N ILE A 275 13.20 7.47 31.36
CA ILE A 275 13.95 6.42 32.08
C ILE A 275 13.76 6.54 33.61
N ASN A 276 13.78 7.75 34.16
CA ASN A 276 13.65 7.95 35.61
C ASN A 276 12.28 7.50 36.16
N ARG A 277 11.24 7.49 35.35
CA ARG A 277 9.89 7.01 35.71
C ARG A 277 9.73 5.51 35.55
N SER A 278 10.65 4.82 34.87
CA SER A 278 10.58 3.38 34.66
C SER A 278 10.71 2.56 35.94
N ALA A 279 10.35 1.29 35.91
CA ALA A 279 10.54 0.34 37.03
C ALA A 279 11.97 0.34 37.53
N GLN A 280 12.14 0.11 38.84
CA GLN A 280 13.48 0.10 39.47
C GLN A 280 14.27 -1.17 39.16
N ASN A 281 13.61 -2.32 39.30
CA ASN A 281 14.17 -3.65 39.05
C ASN A 281 13.08 -4.68 38.83
N LEU A 282 13.40 -5.75 38.09
CA LEU A 282 12.60 -6.97 37.94
C LEU A 282 12.29 -7.69 39.25
N GLU A 283 13.17 -7.53 40.25
CA GLU A 283 13.11 -8.24 41.54
C GLU A 283 12.41 -7.42 42.63
N SER A 284 11.91 -6.22 42.31
CA SER A 284 11.20 -5.39 43.28
C SER A 284 9.90 -6.09 43.74
N ASN A 285 9.74 -6.25 45.04
CA ASN A 285 8.51 -6.75 45.67
C ASN A 285 7.41 -5.67 45.75
N ASN A 286 7.69 -4.43 45.33
CA ASN A 286 6.70 -3.36 45.30
C ASN A 286 5.71 -3.55 44.15
N ALA A 287 4.42 -3.55 44.47
CA ALA A 287 3.36 -3.72 43.46
C ALA A 287 3.41 -2.68 42.32
N GLU A 288 3.77 -1.43 42.64
CA GLU A 288 3.91 -0.34 41.67
C GLU A 288 5.06 -0.55 40.66
N ASP A 289 6.17 -1.18 41.08
CA ASP A 289 7.30 -1.47 40.19
C ASP A 289 7.02 -2.63 39.25
N LYS A 290 6.11 -3.55 39.62
CA LYS A 290 5.73 -4.68 38.77
C LYS A 290 4.80 -4.26 37.60
N GLU A 291 4.14 -3.14 37.73
CA GLU A 291 3.16 -2.63 36.75
C GLU A 291 3.77 -1.60 35.79
N SER A 292 4.92 -1.01 36.14
CA SER A 292 5.61 -0.05 35.28
C SER A 292 6.58 -0.75 34.33
N PRO A 293 6.65 -0.33 33.06
CA PRO A 293 7.62 -0.91 32.13
C PRO A 293 9.05 -0.53 32.53
N LEU A 294 10.02 -1.41 32.26
CA LEU A 294 11.44 -1.10 32.37
C LEU A 294 11.90 -0.38 31.09
N ILE A 295 12.58 0.75 31.25
CA ILE A 295 13.20 1.46 30.13
C ILE A 295 14.69 1.45 30.27
N THR A 296 15.37 0.99 29.24
CA THR A 296 16.82 0.81 29.23
C THR A 296 17.44 1.59 28.06
N LEU A 297 18.53 2.28 28.36
CA LEU A 297 19.43 2.88 27.40
C LEU A 297 20.59 1.91 27.12
N TYR A 298 20.81 1.54 25.89
CA TYR A 298 21.95 0.78 25.40
C TYR A 298 22.89 1.70 24.63
N ILE A 299 24.18 1.58 24.86
CA ILE A 299 25.23 2.33 24.15
C ILE A 299 26.26 1.35 23.61
N ALA A 300 26.56 1.45 22.32
CA ALA A 300 27.64 0.73 21.67
C ALA A 300 28.91 1.55 21.73
N GLU A 301 29.97 0.97 22.26
CA GLU A 301 31.31 1.56 22.42
C GLU A 301 32.34 0.76 21.62
N HIS A 302 33.29 1.44 21.01
CA HIS A 302 34.45 0.86 20.35
C HIS A 302 35.70 1.71 20.64
N GLU A 303 36.71 1.11 21.26
CA GLU A 303 37.99 1.80 21.61
C GLU A 303 37.77 3.08 22.42
N GLY A 304 36.85 3.05 23.40
CA GLY A 304 36.52 4.18 24.26
C GLY A 304 35.62 5.24 23.63
N GLU A 305 35.19 5.05 22.36
CA GLU A 305 34.28 5.94 21.65
C GLU A 305 32.86 5.36 21.63
N GLU A 306 31.87 6.11 22.10
CA GLU A 306 30.45 5.75 22.07
C GLU A 306 29.86 6.14 20.71
N ILE A 307 29.54 5.13 19.86
CA ILE A 307 29.27 5.30 18.44
C ILE A 307 27.79 5.10 18.03
N ALA A 308 27.02 4.43 18.86
CA ALA A 308 25.58 4.26 18.62
C ALA A 308 24.83 4.01 19.93
N SER A 309 23.53 4.27 19.94
CA SER A 309 22.71 4.08 21.12
C SER A 309 21.26 3.81 20.77
N ILE A 310 20.58 2.97 21.56
CA ILE A 310 19.14 2.72 21.47
C ILE A 310 18.49 2.82 22.86
N MET A 311 17.19 3.16 22.85
CA MET A 311 16.36 3.13 24.06
C MET A 311 15.21 2.18 23.82
N THR A 312 15.08 1.17 24.69
CA THR A 312 14.07 0.13 24.59
C THR A 312 13.22 0.08 25.85
N LEU A 313 11.91 -0.08 25.67
CA LEU A 313 10.92 -0.37 26.69
C LEU A 313 10.73 -1.87 26.79
N PHE A 314 10.60 -2.41 28.01
CA PHE A 314 10.33 -3.82 28.27
C PHE A 314 9.11 -3.95 29.20
N SER A 315 8.16 -4.73 28.77
CA SER A 315 7.03 -5.23 29.57
C SER A 315 6.93 -6.75 29.42
N LYS A 316 6.02 -7.41 30.12
CA LYS A 316 5.80 -8.86 29.96
C LYS A 316 5.14 -9.23 28.63
N ASP A 317 4.34 -8.33 28.08
CA ASP A 317 3.65 -8.59 26.82
C ASP A 317 4.49 -8.19 25.61
N GLU A 318 5.20 -7.05 25.69
CA GLU A 318 5.95 -6.51 24.55
C GLU A 318 7.24 -5.83 24.99
N ALA A 319 8.25 -5.89 24.13
CA ALA A 319 9.42 -5.01 24.18
C ALA A 319 9.41 -4.11 22.95
N ILE A 320 9.71 -2.81 23.11
CA ILE A 320 9.56 -1.82 22.04
C ILE A 320 10.84 -1.01 21.87
N TYR A 321 11.36 -0.98 20.65
CA TYR A 321 12.46 -0.11 20.25
C TYR A 321 11.96 1.33 20.07
N LEU A 322 12.04 2.15 21.12
CA LEU A 322 11.46 3.50 21.14
C LEU A 322 12.29 4.52 20.35
N TYR A 323 13.60 4.55 20.58
CA TYR A 323 14.50 5.56 20.00
C TYR A 323 15.86 4.96 19.67
N GLY A 324 16.49 5.46 18.59
CA GLY A 324 17.83 5.08 18.20
C GLY A 324 18.60 6.23 17.57
N ALA A 325 19.89 6.22 17.81
CA ALA A 325 20.81 7.20 17.28
C ALA A 325 22.17 6.57 16.97
N SER A 326 22.86 7.06 15.96
CA SER A 326 24.18 6.58 15.57
C SER A 326 25.04 7.68 14.97
N SER A 327 26.33 7.63 15.29
CA SER A 327 27.33 8.48 14.66
C SER A 327 27.47 8.15 13.16
N ASN A 328 27.96 9.11 12.39
CA ASN A 328 28.42 8.90 11.02
C ASN A 328 29.81 8.23 10.98
N HIS A 329 30.53 8.26 12.09
CA HIS A 329 31.86 7.65 12.27
C HIS A 329 31.71 6.16 12.61
N LYS A 330 32.65 5.32 12.16
CA LYS A 330 32.72 3.86 12.47
C LYS A 330 31.43 3.06 12.12
N ARG A 331 30.59 3.52 11.17
CA ARG A 331 29.36 2.81 10.74
C ARG A 331 29.63 1.43 10.14
N ASN A 332 30.82 1.23 9.58
CA ASN A 332 31.28 -0.05 9.03
C ASN A 332 31.48 -1.14 10.10
N LEU A 333 31.48 -0.77 11.39
CA LEU A 333 31.49 -1.73 12.51
C LEU A 333 30.12 -2.33 12.80
N MET A 334 29.06 -1.87 12.13
CA MET A 334 27.68 -2.37 12.26
C MET A 334 27.10 -2.33 13.69
N PRO A 335 27.37 -1.29 14.53
CA PRO A 335 26.99 -1.28 15.93
C PRO A 335 25.48 -1.40 16.16
N ASN A 336 24.65 -0.87 15.25
CA ASN A 336 23.20 -0.93 15.37
C ASN A 336 22.65 -2.37 15.29
N HIS A 337 23.31 -3.27 14.54
CA HIS A 337 22.88 -4.67 14.47
C HIS A 337 23.13 -5.38 15.81
N LEU A 338 24.27 -5.13 16.42
CA LEU A 338 24.61 -5.70 17.73
C LEU A 338 23.74 -5.12 18.85
N LEU A 339 23.45 -3.79 18.83
CA LEU A 339 22.52 -3.14 19.76
C LEU A 339 21.15 -3.79 19.73
N GLN A 340 20.57 -3.97 18.55
CA GLN A 340 19.26 -4.59 18.40
C GLN A 340 19.27 -6.05 18.88
N TRP A 341 20.25 -6.83 18.46
CA TRP A 341 20.37 -8.22 18.91
C TRP A 341 20.51 -8.34 20.42
N THR A 342 21.32 -7.49 21.04
CA THR A 342 21.48 -7.45 22.50
C THR A 342 20.15 -7.11 23.19
N SER A 343 19.40 -6.16 22.65
CA SER A 343 18.09 -5.77 23.18
C SER A 343 17.05 -6.87 23.02
N ILE A 344 17.03 -7.57 21.86
CA ILE A 344 16.13 -8.71 21.58
C ILE A 344 16.39 -9.85 22.58
N LYS A 345 17.65 -10.23 22.79
CA LYS A 345 18.02 -11.25 23.79
C LYS A 345 17.58 -10.85 25.20
N TYR A 346 17.79 -9.58 25.55
CA TYR A 346 17.36 -9.08 26.86
C TYR A 346 15.83 -9.13 26.99
N ALA A 347 15.08 -8.74 25.95
CA ALA A 347 13.61 -8.81 25.93
C ALA A 347 13.09 -10.23 26.16
N LYS A 348 13.68 -11.21 25.48
CA LYS A 348 13.35 -12.61 25.66
C LYS A 348 13.63 -13.08 27.09
N ASN A 349 14.80 -12.76 27.65
CA ASN A 349 15.17 -13.10 29.03
C ASN A 349 14.30 -12.36 30.07
N TYR A 350 13.81 -11.17 29.72
CA TYR A 350 12.86 -10.39 30.53
C TYR A 350 11.48 -11.07 30.60
N GLY A 351 11.16 -11.91 29.62
CA GLY A 351 9.88 -12.60 29.49
C GLY A 351 8.85 -11.86 28.65
N SER A 352 9.29 -10.88 27.84
CA SER A 352 8.43 -10.26 26.83
C SER A 352 8.05 -11.29 25.75
N LYS A 353 6.80 -11.25 25.28
CA LYS A 353 6.30 -12.18 24.25
C LYS A 353 6.74 -11.80 22.83
N CYS A 354 6.92 -10.50 22.58
CA CYS A 354 7.35 -9.99 21.28
C CYS A 354 8.29 -8.79 21.39
N TYR A 355 8.99 -8.48 20.27
CA TYR A 355 9.84 -7.31 20.13
C TYR A 355 9.38 -6.47 18.95
N ASP A 356 8.83 -5.30 19.22
CA ASP A 356 8.33 -4.35 18.21
C ASP A 356 9.44 -3.36 17.85
N PHE A 357 9.84 -3.34 16.58
CA PHE A 357 10.80 -2.37 16.05
C PHE A 357 10.25 -0.96 15.94
N TYR A 358 8.95 -0.77 16.16
CA TYR A 358 8.27 0.50 16.03
C TYR A 358 8.48 1.14 14.64
N GLY A 359 7.82 2.20 14.34
CA GLY A 359 7.75 2.91 13.06
C GLY A 359 8.78 2.60 11.97
N MET A 360 8.29 2.14 10.83
CA MET A 360 9.06 2.00 9.60
C MET A 360 8.25 2.61 8.42
N SER A 361 8.80 2.61 7.19
CA SER A 361 7.98 2.88 6.00
C SER A 361 7.13 1.66 5.66
N PRO A 362 5.97 1.87 5.04
CA PRO A 362 5.16 0.76 4.50
C PRO A 362 5.99 -0.13 3.58
N GLU A 363 5.64 -1.40 3.54
CA GLU A 363 6.17 -2.36 2.58
C GLU A 363 5.91 -1.91 1.15
N GLY A 364 6.79 -2.29 0.20
CA GLY A 364 6.64 -1.94 -1.22
C GLY A 364 6.81 -0.45 -1.58
N LYS A 365 7.16 0.42 -0.63
CA LYS A 365 7.46 1.84 -0.97
C LYS A 365 8.79 1.94 -1.71
N ASP A 366 8.77 2.87 -2.71
CA ASP A 366 9.92 3.23 -3.56
C ASP A 366 11.24 3.33 -2.75
N GLU A 367 12.32 2.78 -3.30
CA GLU A 367 13.69 2.92 -2.74
C GLU A 367 14.09 4.39 -2.49
N LYS A 368 13.46 5.32 -3.21
CA LYS A 368 13.61 6.78 -2.98
C LYS A 368 12.85 7.30 -1.76
N HIS A 369 12.01 6.48 -1.11
CA HIS A 369 11.31 6.90 0.10
C HIS A 369 12.32 7.23 1.20
N PRO A 370 12.19 8.36 1.92
CA PRO A 370 13.17 8.79 2.94
C PRO A 370 13.39 7.77 4.06
N MET A 371 12.43 6.87 4.31
CA MET A 371 12.48 5.84 5.33
C MET A 371 12.76 4.43 4.77
N HIS A 372 13.04 4.28 3.47
CA HIS A 372 13.31 2.97 2.88
C HIS A 372 14.48 2.25 3.58
N GLY A 373 15.57 2.95 3.85
CA GLY A 373 16.70 2.38 4.60
C GLY A 373 16.33 1.89 6.01
N LEU A 374 15.32 2.53 6.64
CA LEU A 374 14.82 2.11 7.95
C LEU A 374 13.93 0.86 7.84
N TYR A 375 13.09 0.77 6.81
CA TYR A 375 12.34 -0.44 6.47
C TYR A 375 13.29 -1.62 6.26
N MET A 376 14.25 -1.49 5.35
CA MET A 376 15.25 -2.53 5.06
C MET A 376 16.04 -2.94 6.31
N PHE A 377 16.34 -2.00 7.20
CA PHE A 377 17.04 -2.30 8.46
C PHE A 377 16.17 -3.14 9.41
N LYS A 378 14.89 -2.77 9.61
CA LYS A 378 14.01 -3.39 10.60
C LYS A 378 13.45 -4.74 10.13
N SER A 379 12.91 -4.82 8.90
CA SER A 379 12.30 -6.04 8.35
C SER A 379 13.29 -7.21 8.22
N ASN A 380 14.55 -6.92 7.93
CA ASN A 380 15.57 -7.98 7.78
C ASN A 380 16.04 -8.62 9.10
N PHE A 381 15.53 -8.19 10.26
CA PHE A 381 15.67 -8.95 11.51
C PHE A 381 14.73 -10.17 11.58
N GLY A 382 13.92 -10.42 10.54
CA GLY A 382 13.11 -11.63 10.41
C GLY A 382 11.80 -11.58 11.20
N GLY A 383 11.34 -10.39 11.57
CA GLY A 383 10.03 -10.20 12.19
C GLY A 383 8.91 -10.16 11.15
N GLN A 384 7.68 -10.39 11.59
CA GLN A 384 6.47 -10.20 10.82
C GLN A 384 6.18 -8.72 10.63
N ASN A 385 5.96 -8.29 9.39
CA ASN A 385 5.52 -6.92 9.12
C ASN A 385 4.04 -6.77 9.52
N ILE A 386 3.73 -5.66 10.16
CA ILE A 386 2.39 -5.32 10.66
C ILE A 386 1.99 -3.96 10.12
N HIS A 387 0.76 -3.89 9.59
CA HIS A 387 0.19 -2.70 8.95
C HIS A 387 -1.10 -2.28 9.68
N ARG A 388 -1.04 -1.23 10.51
CA ARG A 388 -2.20 -0.70 11.24
C ARG A 388 -3.00 0.28 10.39
N THR A 389 -4.26 0.50 10.74
CA THR A 389 -5.19 1.40 10.02
C THR A 389 -4.75 2.87 10.02
N GLY A 390 -3.84 3.27 10.95
CA GLY A 390 -3.44 4.66 11.16
C GLY A 390 -4.53 5.55 11.75
N SER A 391 -4.30 6.87 11.81
CA SER A 391 -5.12 7.81 12.60
C SER A 391 -6.46 8.15 11.95
N TRP A 392 -7.54 8.15 12.75
CA TRP A 392 -8.89 8.53 12.38
C TRP A 392 -9.44 9.59 13.34
N ASP A 393 -10.12 10.60 12.81
CA ASP A 393 -10.67 11.71 13.60
C ASP A 393 -12.20 11.68 13.61
N VAL A 394 -12.80 11.84 14.80
CA VAL A 394 -14.21 12.17 15.00
C VAL A 394 -14.32 13.67 15.29
N PRO A 395 -14.70 14.51 14.31
CA PRO A 395 -14.90 15.93 14.51
C PRO A 395 -16.02 16.21 15.52
N THR A 396 -15.72 17.04 16.52
CA THR A 396 -16.71 17.45 17.54
C THR A 396 -17.23 18.87 17.33
N LYS A 397 -16.48 19.69 16.55
CA LYS A 397 -16.81 21.06 16.20
C LYS A 397 -16.43 21.37 14.75
N TRP A 398 -17.13 22.33 14.13
CA TRP A 398 -16.87 22.75 12.75
C TRP A 398 -15.45 23.31 12.54
N ILE A 399 -14.85 23.91 13.55
CA ILE A 399 -13.47 24.46 13.51
C ILE A 399 -12.41 23.39 13.25
N TYR A 400 -12.75 22.11 13.36
CA TYR A 400 -11.89 21.00 12.98
C TYR A 400 -11.46 21.08 11.50
N PHE A 401 -12.36 21.50 10.60
CA PHE A 401 -12.05 21.50 9.16
C PHE A 401 -10.93 22.47 8.78
N PRO A 402 -10.98 23.78 9.17
CA PRO A 402 -9.85 24.67 8.93
C PRO A 402 -8.58 24.22 9.69
N TYR A 403 -8.70 23.62 10.87
CA TYR A 403 -7.57 23.06 11.59
C TYR A 403 -6.92 21.90 10.82
N SER A 404 -7.69 20.93 10.33
CA SER A 404 -7.20 19.80 9.54
C SER A 404 -6.53 20.26 8.24
N PHE A 405 -7.06 21.30 7.61
CA PHE A 405 -6.44 21.92 6.43
C PHE A 405 -5.08 22.56 6.77
N ALA A 406 -5.01 23.30 7.89
CA ALA A 406 -3.75 23.89 8.35
C ALA A 406 -2.70 22.80 8.72
N GLU A 407 -3.13 21.68 9.30
CA GLU A 407 -2.27 20.53 9.60
C GLU A 407 -1.70 19.91 8.31
N LYS A 408 -2.51 19.77 7.26
CA LYS A 408 -2.07 19.33 5.91
C LYS A 408 -1.04 20.29 5.28
N LEU A 409 -1.31 21.59 5.31
CA LEU A 409 -0.39 22.62 4.80
C LEU A 409 0.94 22.60 5.55
N ARG A 410 0.90 22.47 6.87
CA ARG A 410 2.09 22.38 7.71
C ARG A 410 2.91 21.13 7.37
N ALA A 411 2.27 19.97 7.22
CA ALA A 411 2.94 18.72 6.83
C ALA A 411 3.58 18.84 5.44
N PHE A 412 2.89 19.44 4.47
CA PHE A 412 3.41 19.72 3.14
C PHE A 412 4.63 20.66 3.18
N TRP A 413 4.55 21.74 3.96
CA TRP A 413 5.63 22.71 4.11
C TRP A 413 6.89 22.07 4.71
N PHE A 414 6.73 21.26 5.78
CA PHE A 414 7.85 20.55 6.39
C PHE A 414 8.45 19.50 5.46
N LYS A 415 7.63 18.74 4.73
CA LYS A 415 8.10 17.66 3.85
C LYS A 415 8.76 18.17 2.57
N LYS A 416 8.26 19.24 1.95
CA LYS A 416 8.75 19.74 0.65
C LYS A 416 9.60 20.99 0.77
N VAL A 417 9.13 22.05 1.41
CA VAL A 417 9.77 23.37 1.37
C VAL A 417 11.04 23.43 2.24
N LYS A 418 10.96 22.95 3.49
CA LYS A 418 12.12 22.98 4.41
C LYS A 418 13.27 22.05 3.99
N LYS A 419 12.96 20.94 3.26
CA LYS A 419 13.99 20.06 2.68
C LYS A 419 14.65 20.65 1.44
N MET A 420 13.94 21.42 0.62
CA MET A 420 14.53 22.11 -0.53
C MET A 420 15.49 23.24 -0.09
N GLY A 421 15.11 24.08 0.84
CA GLY A 421 15.99 25.13 1.36
C GLY A 421 17.28 24.65 2.02
N LYS A 422 17.31 23.42 2.54
CA LYS A 422 18.55 22.81 3.06
C LYS A 422 19.45 22.22 1.96
N LYS A 423 18.92 21.88 0.77
CA LYS A 423 19.73 21.44 -0.38
C LYS A 423 20.46 22.62 -1.00
N ASP A 424 19.84 23.77 -1.12
CA ASP A 424 20.47 24.97 -1.69
C ASP A 424 21.58 25.53 -0.79
N CYS A 425 21.42 25.49 0.54
CA CYS A 425 22.50 25.86 1.46
C CYS A 425 23.72 24.89 1.46
N ARG A 426 23.57 23.64 1.00
CA ARG A 426 24.71 22.72 0.85
C ARG A 426 25.49 22.93 -0.45
N ILE A 427 24.86 23.48 -1.48
CA ILE A 427 25.53 23.79 -2.77
C ILE A 427 26.36 25.06 -2.65
N THR A 428 25.94 26.04 -1.85
CA THR A 428 26.66 27.30 -1.63
C THR A 428 27.83 27.17 -0.65
N SER A 429 27.90 26.16 0.21
CA SER A 429 29.02 25.96 1.17
C SER A 429 30.21 25.16 0.61
N HIS A 430 30.17 24.76 -0.69
CA HIS A 430 31.27 24.02 -1.33
C HIS A 430 32.12 24.86 -2.28
N ASN A 431 31.83 26.16 -2.42
CA ASN A 431 32.53 27.03 -3.36
C ASN A 431 33.48 28.09 -2.75
N ASP A 432 33.66 28.10 -1.40
CA ASP A 432 34.59 29.03 -0.75
C ASP A 432 35.68 28.32 0.03
N THR A 433 36.66 27.74 -0.69
CA THR A 433 38.05 27.58 -0.21
C THR A 433 38.96 27.28 -1.40
N LYS A 434 39.35 28.35 -2.12
CA LYS A 434 40.59 28.38 -2.92
C LYS A 434 41.48 29.45 -2.32
N GLY A 435 42.62 29.03 -1.81
CA GLY A 435 43.68 29.94 -1.44
C GLY A 435 44.90 29.30 -0.77
N ASN A 436 45.91 29.09 -1.57
CA ASN A 436 47.37 29.07 -1.31
C ASN A 436 48.12 27.77 -1.05
N LYS A 437 48.81 27.39 -2.16
CA LYS A 437 50.25 27.07 -2.41
C LYS A 437 51.15 26.54 -1.27
N SER A 438 51.77 25.38 -1.54
CA SER A 438 53.23 25.35 -1.83
C SER A 438 53.70 23.92 -2.19
N ASP A 439 54.59 23.93 -3.18
CA ASP A 439 55.37 22.91 -3.87
C ASP A 439 55.99 21.79 -3.02
N ASN A 440 56.05 20.55 -3.57
CA ASN A 440 57.29 19.95 -4.01
C ASN A 440 57.11 18.52 -4.55
N ASP A 441 57.59 18.34 -5.76
CA ASP A 441 58.13 17.22 -6.52
C ASP A 441 58.20 15.82 -5.88
N THR A 442 57.82 14.77 -6.61
CA THR A 442 58.73 13.86 -7.33
C THR A 442 57.99 12.93 -8.32
N LYS A 443 58.57 12.86 -9.48
CA LYS A 443 58.25 11.98 -10.62
C LYS A 443 58.40 10.50 -10.34
N LEU A 444 57.61 9.63 -11.04
CA LEU A 444 58.15 8.56 -11.90
C LEU A 444 57.04 7.83 -12.70
N THR A 445 57.09 8.11 -13.99
CA THR A 445 57.00 7.28 -15.21
C THR A 445 55.87 6.26 -15.40
N ASN A 446 55.12 6.51 -16.49
CA ASN A 446 54.32 5.59 -17.33
C ASN A 446 55.19 4.49 -18.04
N PRO A 447 54.59 3.44 -18.63
CA PRO A 447 54.11 3.63 -20.02
C PRO A 447 52.83 2.83 -20.45
N HIS A 448 52.10 3.47 -21.35
CA HIS A 448 51.35 2.99 -22.54
C HIS A 448 50.51 1.71 -22.51
N ASN A 449 49.22 1.81 -22.82
CA ASN A 449 48.71 1.50 -24.16
C ASN A 449 47.26 2.00 -24.37
N ASP A 450 47.12 2.56 -25.57
CA ASP A 450 45.88 3.05 -26.16
C ASP A 450 44.86 1.95 -26.44
N THR A 451 43.57 2.20 -26.17
CA THR A 451 42.48 1.89 -27.10
C THR A 451 41.28 2.78 -26.85
N LYS A 452 40.90 3.51 -27.87
CA LYS A 452 39.67 4.32 -27.97
C LYS A 452 38.45 3.39 -27.93
N GLY A 453 37.54 3.66 -27.03
CA GLY A 453 36.18 3.12 -27.01
C GLY A 453 35.20 4.19 -26.54
N SER A 454 34.30 4.55 -27.40
CA SER A 454 33.22 5.52 -27.20
C SER A 454 32.42 5.24 -25.92
N LYS A 455 32.27 6.26 -25.09
CA LYS A 455 31.32 6.24 -23.96
C LYS A 455 29.90 6.45 -24.49
N GLU A 456 29.15 5.36 -24.58
CA GLU A 456 27.70 5.41 -24.56
C GLU A 456 27.25 5.53 -23.10
N ASP A 457 26.46 6.56 -22.86
CA ASP A 457 25.84 6.87 -21.58
C ASP A 457 24.66 5.90 -21.36
N LYS A 458 24.91 4.75 -20.70
CA LYS A 458 23.85 3.81 -20.31
C LYS A 458 23.33 4.23 -18.93
N SER A 459 22.19 4.95 -18.93
CA SER A 459 21.38 5.07 -17.72
C SER A 459 20.93 3.69 -17.23
N PRO A 460 20.96 3.37 -15.92
CA PRO A 460 20.54 2.07 -15.42
C PRO A 460 19.02 1.89 -15.63
N HIS A 461 18.65 0.85 -16.36
CA HIS A 461 17.27 0.41 -16.53
C HIS A 461 16.77 -0.16 -15.20
N VAL A 462 15.73 0.47 -14.64
CA VAL A 462 15.06 0.01 -13.42
C VAL A 462 13.99 -1.00 -13.84
N ILE A 463 14.24 -2.27 -13.62
CA ILE A 463 13.22 -3.33 -13.66
C ILE A 463 12.29 -3.08 -12.46
N ALA A 464 10.98 -2.99 -12.70
CA ALA A 464 10.00 -2.83 -11.63
C ALA A 464 10.08 -4.05 -10.67
N SER A 465 10.14 -3.81 -9.36
CA SER A 465 10.14 -4.89 -8.39
C SER A 465 8.77 -5.59 -8.38
N GLU A 466 8.72 -6.88 -7.97
CA GLU A 466 7.45 -7.65 -7.87
C GLU A 466 6.42 -6.91 -7.00
N ALA A 467 6.85 -6.25 -5.93
CA ALA A 467 6.02 -5.38 -5.09
C ALA A 467 5.44 -4.16 -5.83
N THR A 468 6.17 -3.59 -6.78
CA THR A 468 5.68 -2.47 -7.62
C THR A 468 4.56 -2.95 -8.55
N LYS A 469 4.68 -4.15 -9.12
CA LYS A 469 3.63 -4.75 -9.96
C LYS A 469 2.36 -5.06 -9.17
N GLN A 470 2.49 -5.65 -7.99
CA GLN A 470 1.36 -5.93 -7.10
C GLN A 470 0.61 -4.64 -6.74
N SER A 471 1.34 -3.57 -6.41
CA SER A 471 0.74 -2.26 -6.15
C SER A 471 0.00 -1.69 -7.37
N ILE A 472 0.54 -1.85 -8.58
CA ILE A 472 -0.09 -1.38 -9.82
C ILE A 472 -1.37 -2.17 -10.10
N ILE A 473 -1.33 -3.49 -9.94
CA ILE A 473 -2.48 -4.38 -10.11
C ILE A 473 -3.57 -4.04 -9.10
N SER A 474 -3.21 -3.86 -7.84
CA SER A 474 -4.12 -3.43 -6.77
C SER A 474 -4.77 -2.08 -7.08
N ASP A 475 -3.99 -1.07 -7.50
CA ASP A 475 -4.51 0.24 -7.88
C ASP A 475 -5.43 0.17 -9.11
N PHE A 476 -5.15 -0.73 -10.05
CA PHE A 476 -6.00 -0.95 -11.20
C PHE A 476 -7.35 -1.56 -10.80
N PHE A 477 -7.35 -2.68 -10.07
CA PHE A 477 -8.59 -3.34 -9.63
C PHE A 477 -9.36 -2.54 -8.55
N ALA A 478 -8.70 -1.61 -7.88
CA ALA A 478 -9.36 -0.61 -7.05
C ALA A 478 -10.02 0.54 -7.86
N GLY A 479 -10.01 0.47 -9.20
CA GLY A 479 -10.60 1.48 -10.06
C GLY A 479 -9.91 2.84 -10.01
N LYS A 480 -8.61 2.90 -9.69
CA LYS A 480 -7.89 4.18 -9.58
C LYS A 480 -7.23 4.62 -10.89
N LEU A 481 -7.06 3.72 -11.84
CA LEU A 481 -6.41 3.99 -13.12
C LEU A 481 -7.47 4.05 -14.24
N PRO A 482 -7.42 5.08 -15.11
CA PRO A 482 -8.21 5.08 -16.32
C PRO A 482 -7.69 4.01 -17.29
N SER A 483 -8.60 3.45 -18.08
CA SER A 483 -8.26 2.44 -19.05
C SER A 483 -8.85 2.74 -20.44
N PHE A 484 -8.10 2.31 -21.46
CA PHE A 484 -8.39 2.55 -22.85
C PHE A 484 -8.10 1.31 -23.70
N GLY A 485 -8.70 1.26 -24.90
CA GLY A 485 -8.37 0.32 -25.94
C GLY A 485 -7.96 1.02 -27.24
N VAL A 486 -7.24 0.29 -28.09
CA VAL A 486 -6.81 0.75 -29.42
C VAL A 486 -7.51 -0.02 -30.51
N ALA A 487 -8.29 0.67 -31.33
CA ALA A 487 -9.01 0.06 -32.44
C ALA A 487 -8.11 -0.10 -33.69
N GLY A 488 -8.04 -1.32 -34.23
CA GLY A 488 -7.42 -1.60 -35.51
C GLY A 488 -5.89 -1.59 -35.54
N ASN A 489 -5.25 -1.94 -34.44
CA ASN A 489 -3.76 -2.06 -34.36
C ASN A 489 -3.24 -3.44 -34.79
N PHE A 490 -4.12 -4.37 -35.15
CA PHE A 490 -3.73 -5.67 -35.72
C PHE A 490 -4.44 -5.83 -37.08
N THR A 491 -3.63 -6.03 -38.14
CA THR A 491 -4.14 -6.07 -39.51
C THR A 491 -5.16 -7.21 -39.69
N GLY A 492 -6.33 -6.87 -40.24
CA GLY A 492 -7.42 -7.84 -40.57
C GLY A 492 -8.41 -8.10 -39.43
N HIS A 493 -8.16 -7.62 -38.18
CA HIS A 493 -9.08 -7.85 -37.07
C HIS A 493 -10.41 -7.11 -37.23
N LEU A 494 -10.40 -5.83 -37.65
CA LEU A 494 -11.63 -5.03 -37.83
C LEU A 494 -12.54 -5.60 -38.88
N GLU A 495 -11.99 -6.17 -39.94
CA GLU A 495 -12.73 -6.85 -41.01
C GLU A 495 -13.44 -8.10 -40.46
N GLN A 496 -12.72 -8.96 -39.71
CA GLN A 496 -13.31 -10.15 -39.07
C GLN A 496 -14.34 -9.80 -37.99
N ALA A 497 -14.14 -8.71 -37.27
CA ALA A 497 -15.08 -8.22 -36.26
C ALA A 497 -16.33 -7.56 -36.86
N GLY A 498 -16.36 -7.32 -38.18
CA GLY A 498 -17.44 -6.58 -38.86
C GLY A 498 -17.48 -5.09 -38.52
N GLU A 499 -16.41 -4.54 -37.98
CA GLU A 499 -16.31 -3.15 -37.51
C GLU A 499 -15.62 -2.22 -38.52
N ALA A 500 -15.04 -2.73 -39.58
CA ALA A 500 -14.33 -1.95 -40.59
C ALA A 500 -15.20 -0.82 -41.20
N VAL A 501 -16.51 -1.05 -41.32
CA VAL A 501 -17.47 -0.06 -41.83
C VAL A 501 -17.62 1.14 -40.90
N ASP A 502 -17.55 0.95 -39.58
CA ASP A 502 -17.68 2.03 -38.60
C ASP A 502 -16.51 3.03 -38.74
N PHE A 503 -15.35 2.56 -39.21
CA PHE A 503 -14.13 3.35 -39.39
C PHE A 503 -13.85 3.79 -40.83
N ALA A 504 -14.76 3.56 -41.78
CA ALA A 504 -14.56 3.87 -43.21
C ALA A 504 -14.21 5.34 -43.48
N ASN A 505 -14.70 6.26 -42.64
CA ASN A 505 -14.46 7.70 -42.76
C ASN A 505 -13.27 8.21 -41.90
N VAL A 506 -12.62 7.36 -41.09
CA VAL A 506 -11.51 7.74 -40.27
C VAL A 506 -10.23 7.80 -41.12
N LYS A 507 -9.71 8.99 -41.34
CA LYS A 507 -8.45 9.20 -42.07
C LYS A 507 -7.26 8.82 -41.21
N THR A 508 -6.39 7.96 -41.72
CA THR A 508 -5.14 7.55 -41.07
C THR A 508 -3.94 7.96 -41.90
N ALA A 509 -2.79 8.17 -41.24
CA ALA A 509 -1.54 8.56 -41.92
C ALA A 509 -0.99 7.43 -42.82
N GLU A 510 -1.23 6.17 -42.45
CA GLU A 510 -0.83 4.96 -43.17
C GLU A 510 -2.00 3.97 -43.24
N GLN A 511 -2.00 3.09 -44.22
CA GLN A 511 -3.07 2.09 -44.42
C GLN A 511 -3.26 1.19 -43.19
N ASN A 512 -2.16 0.76 -42.54
CA ASN A 512 -2.14 -0.15 -41.39
C ASN A 512 -2.08 0.59 -40.05
N ALA A 513 -2.29 1.92 -40.02
CA ALA A 513 -2.30 2.68 -38.77
C ALA A 513 -3.56 2.34 -37.96
N PRO A 514 -3.45 2.30 -36.61
CA PRO A 514 -4.60 2.18 -35.74
C PRO A 514 -5.58 3.32 -35.99
N LYS A 515 -6.88 3.07 -35.82
CA LYS A 515 -7.96 3.99 -36.19
C LYS A 515 -8.24 5.02 -35.09
N ALA A 516 -8.37 4.57 -33.84
CA ALA A 516 -8.69 5.43 -32.70
C ALA A 516 -8.26 4.81 -31.38
N ILE A 517 -8.11 5.65 -30.35
CA ILE A 517 -8.17 5.25 -28.94
C ILE A 517 -9.61 5.42 -28.46
N PHE A 518 -10.12 4.49 -27.68
CA PHE A 518 -11.44 4.58 -27.05
C PHE A 518 -11.35 4.31 -25.55
N PRO A 519 -12.17 4.99 -24.72
CA PRO A 519 -12.17 4.78 -23.27
C PRO A 519 -12.91 3.49 -22.93
N THR A 520 -12.41 2.80 -21.90
CA THR A 520 -13.08 1.64 -21.31
C THR A 520 -13.49 1.88 -19.87
N TYR A 521 -12.77 2.76 -19.15
CA TYR A 521 -13.10 3.19 -17.80
C TYR A 521 -12.43 4.53 -17.46
N ILE A 522 -13.16 5.43 -16.80
CA ILE A 522 -12.69 6.77 -16.43
C ILE A 522 -13.00 7.05 -14.96
N PRO A 523 -12.01 6.97 -14.04
CA PRO A 523 -12.19 7.36 -12.64
C PRO A 523 -12.26 8.89 -12.51
N LEU A 524 -13.41 9.44 -12.12
CA LEU A 524 -13.56 10.89 -11.93
C LEU A 524 -12.87 11.36 -10.64
N LYS A 525 -11.98 12.34 -10.75
CA LYS A 525 -11.29 12.98 -9.60
C LYS A 525 -11.63 14.47 -9.44
N SER A 526 -12.19 15.11 -10.46
CA SER A 526 -12.46 16.56 -10.49
C SER A 526 -13.94 16.88 -10.17
N ILE A 527 -14.47 16.30 -9.09
CA ILE A 527 -15.83 16.61 -8.60
C ILE A 527 -15.72 17.60 -7.44
N ASP A 528 -16.47 18.71 -7.47
CA ASP A 528 -16.57 19.62 -6.35
C ASP A 528 -17.43 19.03 -5.22
N SER A 529 -17.47 19.73 -4.06
CA SER A 529 -18.27 19.30 -2.89
C SER A 529 -19.78 19.25 -3.11
N LYS A 530 -20.28 19.62 -4.30
CA LYS A 530 -21.68 19.58 -4.71
C LYS A 530 -21.96 18.57 -5.84
N GLY A 531 -20.95 17.74 -6.21
CA GLY A 531 -21.09 16.75 -7.27
C GLY A 531 -21.08 17.31 -8.69
N LYS A 532 -20.70 18.60 -8.87
CA LYS A 532 -20.58 19.22 -10.19
C LYS A 532 -19.14 19.11 -10.71
N ILE A 533 -19.00 18.81 -12.01
CA ILE A 533 -17.73 18.88 -12.72
C ILE A 533 -17.25 20.33 -12.71
N LYS A 534 -16.00 20.55 -12.29
CA LYS A 534 -15.42 21.91 -12.13
C LYS A 534 -15.30 22.71 -13.42
N ASN A 535 -15.56 22.13 -14.57
CA ASN A 535 -15.38 22.78 -15.86
C ASN A 535 -16.56 22.41 -16.79
N GLU A 536 -17.53 23.31 -16.92
CA GLU A 536 -18.75 23.10 -17.73
C GLU A 536 -18.48 23.02 -19.26
N GLU A 537 -17.25 23.33 -19.70
CA GLU A 537 -16.85 23.28 -21.11
C GLU A 537 -16.31 21.91 -21.56
N LEU A 538 -16.03 21.00 -20.61
CA LEU A 538 -15.51 19.67 -20.93
C LEU A 538 -16.62 18.69 -21.31
N ALA A 539 -16.33 17.78 -22.25
CA ALA A 539 -17.25 16.69 -22.60
C ALA A 539 -17.60 15.86 -21.36
N LYS A 540 -18.90 15.66 -21.11
CA LYS A 540 -19.38 14.83 -19.99
C LYS A 540 -18.94 13.38 -20.22
N VAL A 541 -18.32 12.75 -19.22
CA VAL A 541 -18.00 11.33 -19.27
C VAL A 541 -19.32 10.53 -19.27
N PRO A 542 -19.55 9.63 -20.25
CA PRO A 542 -20.72 8.76 -20.28
C PRO A 542 -20.83 7.87 -19.04
N GLU A 543 -22.04 7.60 -18.56
CA GLU A 543 -22.28 6.83 -17.34
C GLU A 543 -21.67 5.43 -17.38
N ASN A 544 -21.76 4.74 -18.53
CA ASN A 544 -21.16 3.43 -18.70
C ASN A 544 -19.64 3.40 -18.55
N LEU A 545 -18.94 4.53 -18.65
CA LEU A 545 -17.50 4.63 -18.42
C LEU A 545 -17.12 4.91 -16.96
N LEU A 546 -18.09 5.16 -16.09
CA LEU A 546 -17.90 5.38 -14.66
C LEU A 546 -17.91 4.07 -13.86
N ASP A 547 -18.51 3.03 -14.42
CA ASP A 547 -18.55 1.70 -13.81
C ASP A 547 -17.28 0.92 -14.17
N PHE A 548 -16.54 0.46 -13.14
CA PHE A 548 -15.31 -0.31 -13.34
C PHE A 548 -15.64 -1.69 -13.94
N PRO A 549 -15.16 -2.00 -15.18
CA PRO A 549 -15.63 -3.16 -15.93
C PRO A 549 -14.77 -4.42 -15.79
N PHE A 550 -13.56 -4.34 -15.19
CA PHE A 550 -12.58 -5.42 -15.20
C PHE A 550 -12.81 -6.45 -14.10
N ASP A 551 -12.62 -7.72 -14.45
CA ASP A 551 -12.67 -8.85 -13.55
C ASP A 551 -11.54 -9.84 -13.90
N GLN A 552 -11.06 -10.60 -12.92
CA GLN A 552 -10.00 -11.59 -13.13
C GLN A 552 -10.55 -12.96 -13.52
N ASP A 553 -11.78 -13.27 -13.09
CA ASP A 553 -12.31 -14.62 -13.11
C ASP A 553 -13.63 -14.77 -13.89
N LYS A 554 -14.32 -13.66 -14.17
CA LYS A 554 -15.69 -13.72 -14.69
C LYS A 554 -15.92 -12.79 -15.87
N ILE A 555 -16.81 -13.24 -16.79
CA ILE A 555 -17.48 -12.41 -17.78
C ILE A 555 -18.98 -12.51 -17.50
N ILE A 556 -19.63 -11.38 -17.15
CA ILE A 556 -21.06 -11.32 -16.92
C ILE A 556 -21.74 -10.90 -18.22
N PHE A 557 -22.72 -11.70 -18.69
CA PHE A 557 -23.50 -11.35 -19.85
C PHE A 557 -24.36 -10.10 -19.60
N PRO A 558 -24.43 -9.16 -20.56
CA PRO A 558 -25.37 -8.06 -20.46
C PRO A 558 -26.80 -8.57 -20.63
N GLN A 559 -27.76 -7.93 -19.94
CA GLN A 559 -29.17 -8.27 -20.13
C GLN A 559 -29.62 -7.98 -21.58
N ASN A 560 -30.29 -8.94 -22.21
CA ASN A 560 -30.86 -8.84 -23.56
C ASN A 560 -29.86 -8.71 -24.72
N GLU A 561 -28.61 -9.13 -24.56
CA GLU A 561 -27.61 -9.20 -25.63
C GLU A 561 -27.06 -10.63 -25.72
N GLU A 562 -26.95 -11.16 -26.95
CA GLU A 562 -26.51 -12.56 -27.16
C GLU A 562 -25.17 -12.65 -27.90
N ASN A 563 -24.80 -11.63 -28.68
CA ASN A 563 -23.64 -11.68 -29.57
C ASN A 563 -22.40 -11.09 -28.90
N ILE A 564 -21.85 -11.79 -27.91
CA ILE A 564 -20.65 -11.38 -27.18
C ILE A 564 -19.44 -12.12 -27.72
N GLN A 565 -18.38 -11.38 -28.04
CA GLN A 565 -17.08 -11.95 -28.46
C GLN A 565 -15.97 -11.52 -27.51
N VAL A 566 -15.11 -12.46 -27.16
CA VAL A 566 -13.82 -12.17 -26.52
C VAL A 566 -12.91 -11.47 -27.52
N GLU A 567 -12.26 -10.42 -27.10
CA GLU A 567 -11.15 -9.80 -27.85
C GLU A 567 -9.85 -10.02 -27.11
N PRO A 568 -9.01 -10.98 -27.57
CA PRO A 568 -7.73 -11.26 -26.93
C PRO A 568 -6.75 -10.12 -27.21
N GLU A 569 -6.29 -9.46 -26.14
CA GLU A 569 -5.43 -8.28 -26.25
C GLU A 569 -4.19 -8.38 -25.35
N CYS A 570 -3.14 -7.70 -25.77
CA CYS A 570 -2.04 -7.35 -24.90
C CYS A 570 -2.32 -5.99 -24.26
N ALA A 571 -2.40 -5.93 -22.95
CA ALA A 571 -2.50 -4.67 -22.23
C ALA A 571 -1.13 -4.21 -21.75
N LEU A 572 -0.88 -2.91 -21.79
CA LEU A 572 0.29 -2.24 -21.25
C LEU A 572 -0.15 -1.26 -20.16
N ILE A 573 0.60 -1.22 -19.07
CA ILE A 573 0.46 -0.15 -18.07
C ILE A 573 1.61 0.82 -18.23
N PHE A 574 1.29 2.10 -18.30
CA PHE A 574 2.23 3.18 -18.55
C PHE A 574 2.35 4.12 -17.37
N ASP A 575 3.57 4.59 -17.09
CA ASP A 575 3.79 5.86 -16.40
C ASP A 575 3.56 7.01 -17.37
N ALA A 576 2.69 7.94 -17.01
CA ALA A 576 2.33 9.11 -17.79
C ALA A 576 2.90 10.38 -17.17
N THR A 577 3.59 11.20 -17.96
CA THR A 577 4.11 12.51 -17.53
C THR A 577 3.40 13.63 -18.27
N TRP A 578 2.91 14.62 -17.52
CA TRP A 578 2.16 15.75 -18.03
C TRP A 578 2.95 17.04 -17.85
N GLU A 579 3.01 17.86 -18.90
CA GLU A 579 3.61 19.21 -18.88
C GLU A 579 2.64 20.22 -19.51
N ASN A 580 2.37 21.32 -18.83
CA ASN A 580 1.42 22.34 -19.29
C ASN A 580 0.06 21.74 -19.70
N GLN A 581 -0.43 20.80 -18.89
CA GLN A 581 -1.67 20.04 -19.10
C GLN A 581 -1.69 19.14 -20.35
N LYS A 582 -0.60 18.94 -21.05
CA LYS A 582 -0.49 18.00 -22.18
C LYS A 582 0.31 16.76 -21.77
N LEU A 583 -0.09 15.62 -22.28
CA LEU A 583 0.66 14.39 -22.14
C LEU A 583 1.99 14.53 -22.88
N LYS A 584 3.10 14.41 -22.13
CA LYS A 584 4.45 14.59 -22.67
C LYS A 584 5.15 13.27 -22.97
N SER A 585 4.97 12.29 -22.09
CA SER A 585 5.57 10.98 -22.28
C SER A 585 4.69 9.87 -21.71
N LEU A 586 4.80 8.68 -22.33
CA LEU A 586 4.27 7.40 -21.85
C LEU A 586 5.43 6.42 -21.78
N LYS A 587 5.70 5.90 -20.59
CA LYS A 587 6.73 4.88 -20.37
C LYS A 587 6.05 3.57 -19.96
N PRO A 588 6.12 2.50 -20.78
CA PRO A 588 5.58 1.21 -20.40
C PRO A 588 6.32 0.64 -19.19
N ILE A 589 5.58 0.06 -18.26
CA ILE A 589 6.12 -0.53 -17.03
C ILE A 589 6.00 -2.06 -17.09
N CYS A 590 4.81 -2.54 -17.44
CA CYS A 590 4.51 -3.97 -17.52
C CYS A 590 3.44 -4.23 -18.57
N PHE A 591 3.31 -5.50 -18.99
CA PHE A 591 2.32 -5.95 -19.94
C PHE A 591 1.69 -7.28 -19.50
N GLY A 592 0.51 -7.57 -20.01
CA GLY A 592 -0.17 -8.83 -19.70
C GLY A 592 -1.41 -9.08 -20.54
N ALA A 593 -1.98 -10.27 -20.32
CA ALA A 593 -3.19 -10.71 -21.03
C ALA A 593 -4.41 -9.90 -20.59
N SER A 594 -5.18 -9.40 -21.55
CA SER A 594 -6.39 -8.62 -21.35
C SER A 594 -7.49 -9.10 -22.27
N ASN A 595 -8.73 -8.91 -21.82
CA ASN A 595 -9.94 -9.17 -22.59
C ASN A 595 -10.74 -7.86 -22.77
N ASP A 596 -10.85 -7.40 -24.01
CA ASP A 596 -11.71 -6.25 -24.36
C ASP A 596 -13.03 -6.71 -24.95
N CYS A 597 -13.76 -7.59 -24.23
CA CYS A 597 -15.01 -8.19 -24.68
C CYS A 597 -15.95 -7.18 -25.35
N SER A 598 -16.60 -7.60 -26.44
CA SER A 598 -17.39 -6.72 -27.29
C SER A 598 -18.77 -7.29 -27.55
N ILE A 599 -19.80 -6.43 -27.49
CA ILE A 599 -21.14 -6.73 -28.00
C ILE A 599 -21.15 -6.49 -29.51
N ARG A 600 -21.39 -7.50 -30.30
CA ARG A 600 -21.51 -7.38 -31.77
C ARG A 600 -22.90 -6.93 -32.18
N LYS A 601 -23.13 -5.61 -32.07
CA LYS A 601 -24.42 -4.99 -32.49
C LYS A 601 -24.18 -3.86 -33.47
N PRO A 602 -25.02 -3.74 -34.51
CA PRO A 602 -24.96 -2.63 -35.46
C PRO A 602 -25.46 -1.32 -34.83
N GLY A 603 -24.99 -0.18 -35.35
CA GLY A 603 -25.57 1.13 -35.07
C GLY A 603 -25.10 1.81 -33.77
N ALA A 604 -24.08 1.31 -33.09
CA ALA A 604 -23.49 2.03 -31.98
C ALA A 604 -22.74 3.29 -32.48
N LYS A 605 -23.08 4.45 -31.92
CA LYS A 605 -22.45 5.72 -32.32
C LYS A 605 -21.01 5.85 -31.87
N LYS A 606 -20.68 5.23 -30.73
CA LYS A 606 -19.35 5.26 -30.12
C LYS A 606 -18.87 3.84 -29.79
N ILE A 607 -17.56 3.60 -29.89
CA ILE A 607 -16.97 2.28 -29.59
C ILE A 607 -17.25 1.90 -28.15
N SER A 608 -17.10 2.82 -27.20
CA SER A 608 -17.31 2.58 -25.77
C SER A 608 -18.68 1.99 -25.44
N GLN A 609 -19.72 2.27 -26.25
CA GLN A 609 -21.08 1.74 -26.06
C GLN A 609 -21.20 0.22 -26.33
N LYS A 610 -20.23 -0.38 -27.04
CA LYS A 610 -20.14 -1.83 -27.29
C LYS A 610 -19.20 -2.52 -26.31
N LYS A 611 -18.37 -1.76 -25.62
CA LYS A 611 -17.21 -2.26 -24.90
C LYS A 611 -17.37 -2.29 -23.37
N ASN A 612 -18.16 -1.41 -22.78
CA ASN A 612 -18.40 -1.41 -21.33
C ASN A 612 -19.91 -1.42 -21.06
N TRP A 613 -20.42 -2.54 -20.56
CA TRP A 613 -21.81 -2.71 -20.10
C TRP A 613 -21.91 -2.91 -18.57
N GLY A 614 -20.84 -2.57 -17.84
CA GLY A 614 -20.77 -2.66 -16.38
C GLY A 614 -19.75 -3.68 -15.90
N LYS A 615 -19.90 -4.07 -14.64
CA LYS A 615 -18.98 -4.96 -13.92
C LYS A 615 -18.76 -6.28 -14.65
N SER A 616 -17.54 -6.76 -14.66
CA SER A 616 -17.11 -8.04 -15.27
C SER A 616 -17.40 -8.14 -16.77
N SER A 617 -17.40 -7.01 -17.49
CA SER A 617 -17.48 -6.99 -18.95
C SER A 617 -16.13 -7.08 -19.64
N LYS A 618 -15.02 -6.97 -18.87
CA LYS A 618 -13.64 -6.99 -19.34
C LYS A 618 -12.76 -7.80 -18.42
N GLY A 619 -11.49 -8.01 -18.81
CA GLY A 619 -10.54 -8.70 -17.99
C GLY A 619 -9.11 -8.20 -18.12
N LEU A 620 -8.34 -8.31 -17.04
CA LEU A 620 -6.89 -8.15 -17.00
C LEU A 620 -6.30 -9.23 -16.10
N SER A 621 -5.22 -9.86 -16.55
CA SER A 621 -4.49 -10.85 -15.75
C SER A 621 -3.91 -10.20 -14.48
N ASN A 622 -3.95 -10.91 -13.37
CA ASN A 622 -3.25 -10.53 -12.14
C ASN A 622 -1.75 -10.79 -12.18
N ASN A 623 -1.26 -11.52 -13.20
CA ASN A 623 0.16 -11.76 -13.41
C ASN A 623 0.65 -10.94 -14.62
N LEU A 624 1.22 -9.76 -14.36
CA LEU A 624 1.82 -8.91 -15.37
C LEU A 624 3.33 -9.16 -15.47
N ILE A 625 3.88 -8.97 -16.66
CA ILE A 625 5.28 -9.20 -17.00
C ILE A 625 5.99 -7.85 -17.12
N ASP A 626 7.15 -7.68 -16.50
CA ASP A 626 7.92 -6.43 -16.56
C ASP A 626 8.42 -6.16 -17.97
N VAL A 627 8.39 -4.89 -18.36
CA VAL A 627 9.03 -4.40 -19.57
C VAL A 627 10.47 -4.01 -19.23
N ASP A 628 11.46 -4.67 -19.83
CA ASP A 628 12.88 -4.32 -19.70
C ASP A 628 13.20 -3.04 -20.48
N THR A 629 12.94 -3.06 -21.79
CA THR A 629 12.99 -1.92 -22.70
C THR A 629 11.80 -1.98 -23.65
N PHE A 630 11.39 -0.86 -24.20
CA PHE A 630 10.28 -0.83 -25.16
C PHE A 630 10.79 -0.45 -26.55
N GLU A 631 11.58 -1.36 -27.11
CA GLU A 631 12.26 -1.23 -28.41
C GLU A 631 12.44 -2.61 -29.06
N PRO A 632 12.71 -2.71 -30.35
CA PRO A 632 13.04 -3.98 -31.00
C PRO A 632 14.23 -4.68 -30.30
N GLY A 633 14.09 -5.97 -30.01
CA GLY A 633 15.08 -6.75 -29.25
C GLY A 633 14.75 -6.90 -27.77
N SER A 634 13.73 -6.23 -27.27
CA SER A 634 13.26 -6.31 -25.88
C SER A 634 12.62 -7.68 -25.55
N ILE A 635 12.25 -7.84 -24.28
CA ILE A 635 11.55 -9.06 -23.81
C ILE A 635 10.28 -9.35 -24.61
N LEU A 636 9.54 -8.29 -25.06
CA LEU A 636 8.30 -8.45 -25.81
C LEU A 636 8.46 -9.24 -27.10
N ASP A 637 9.62 -9.15 -27.78
CA ASP A 637 9.89 -9.88 -29.01
C ASP A 637 9.86 -11.41 -28.83
N ASN A 638 10.01 -11.89 -27.60
CA ASN A 638 10.00 -13.30 -27.27
C ASN A 638 8.61 -13.83 -26.90
N TYR A 639 7.59 -12.96 -26.82
CA TYR A 639 6.25 -13.30 -26.35
C TYR A 639 5.25 -13.40 -27.49
N ASN A 640 4.39 -14.41 -27.38
CA ASN A 640 3.20 -14.58 -28.20
C ASN A 640 1.95 -14.42 -27.33
N ILE A 641 0.83 -14.09 -27.98
CA ILE A 641 -0.53 -14.12 -27.41
C ILE A 641 -1.34 -15.18 -28.13
N ALA A 642 -1.95 -16.09 -27.36
CA ALA A 642 -2.88 -17.12 -27.85
C ALA A 642 -4.16 -17.07 -27.02
N SER A 643 -5.31 -17.44 -27.61
CA SER A 643 -6.54 -17.55 -26.84
C SER A 643 -7.35 -18.79 -27.19
N PHE A 644 -8.07 -19.29 -26.17
CA PHE A 644 -8.84 -20.52 -26.24
C PHE A 644 -10.18 -20.34 -25.52
N ILE A 645 -11.18 -21.13 -25.98
CA ILE A 645 -12.44 -21.33 -25.24
C ILE A 645 -12.54 -22.80 -24.86
N LYS A 646 -12.74 -23.08 -23.56
CA LYS A 646 -13.12 -24.42 -23.08
C LYS A 646 -14.66 -24.45 -22.94
N ARG A 647 -15.30 -25.27 -23.77
CA ARG A 647 -16.76 -25.45 -23.83
C ARG A 647 -17.08 -26.94 -23.75
N ASN A 648 -17.91 -27.36 -22.79
CA ASN A 648 -18.27 -28.77 -22.61
C ASN A 648 -17.06 -29.74 -22.55
N ASN A 649 -15.98 -29.32 -21.85
CA ASN A 649 -14.68 -30.03 -21.78
C ASN A 649 -13.88 -30.12 -23.08
N GLU A 650 -14.36 -29.55 -24.19
CA GLU A 650 -13.57 -29.40 -25.41
C GLU A 650 -12.87 -28.04 -25.45
N ILE A 651 -11.65 -28.00 -26.00
CA ILE A 651 -10.86 -26.78 -26.09
C ILE A 651 -10.76 -26.38 -27.56
N PHE A 652 -11.20 -25.17 -27.85
CA PHE A 652 -11.17 -24.56 -29.18
C PHE A 652 -10.17 -23.40 -29.20
N GLU A 653 -9.37 -23.31 -30.23
CA GLU A 653 -8.55 -22.12 -30.49
C GLU A 653 -9.48 -20.99 -30.92
N TYR A 654 -9.43 -19.85 -30.20
CA TYR A 654 -10.33 -18.73 -30.41
C TYR A 654 -9.66 -17.59 -31.17
N GLY A 655 -8.49 -17.14 -30.73
CA GLY A 655 -7.65 -16.19 -31.44
C GLY A 655 -6.42 -16.86 -32.04
N GLU A 656 -5.91 -16.31 -33.16
CA GLU A 656 -4.67 -16.77 -33.78
C GLU A 656 -3.48 -16.57 -32.82
N ASP A 657 -2.60 -17.58 -32.71
CA ASP A 657 -1.34 -17.47 -31.98
C ASP A 657 -0.42 -16.47 -32.69
N SER A 658 -0.29 -15.27 -32.14
CA SER A 658 0.38 -14.14 -32.78
C SER A 658 1.52 -13.61 -31.92
N ALA A 659 2.65 -13.22 -32.55
CA ALA A 659 3.73 -12.57 -31.79
C ALA A 659 3.33 -11.12 -31.42
N ILE A 660 3.65 -10.69 -30.20
CA ILE A 660 3.35 -9.32 -29.74
C ILE A 660 4.03 -8.28 -30.64
N LYS A 661 5.21 -8.57 -31.17
CA LYS A 661 5.91 -7.69 -32.11
C LYS A 661 5.19 -7.48 -33.45
N ASP A 662 4.18 -8.29 -33.79
CA ASP A 662 3.45 -8.25 -35.07
C ASP A 662 2.27 -7.25 -35.06
N TYR A 663 2.06 -6.52 -33.96
CA TYR A 663 1.17 -5.37 -33.96
C TYR A 663 1.63 -4.31 -34.97
N SER A 664 0.71 -3.72 -35.72
CA SER A 664 1.00 -2.73 -36.78
C SER A 664 1.78 -1.52 -36.24
N TYR A 665 1.39 -1.03 -35.05
CA TYR A 665 2.11 -0.03 -34.28
C TYR A 665 2.52 -0.63 -32.96
N ILE A 666 3.85 -0.68 -32.74
CA ILE A 666 4.47 -1.13 -31.49
C ILE A 666 5.72 -0.28 -31.22
N TYR A 667 6.30 -0.35 -30.02
CA TYR A 667 7.47 0.37 -29.59
C TYR A 667 7.30 1.91 -29.72
N GLU A 668 8.32 2.61 -30.11
CA GLU A 668 8.32 4.07 -30.25
C GLU A 668 7.19 4.56 -31.17
N LYS A 669 6.90 3.82 -32.25
CA LYS A 669 5.82 4.15 -33.17
C LYS A 669 4.45 4.19 -32.50
N LEU A 670 4.18 3.22 -31.62
CA LEU A 670 2.97 3.18 -30.80
C LEU A 670 2.95 4.33 -29.78
N ILE A 671 4.05 4.56 -29.05
CA ILE A 671 4.14 5.63 -28.05
C ILE A 671 3.82 6.99 -28.65
N ASN A 672 4.47 7.31 -29.76
CA ASN A 672 4.29 8.60 -30.43
C ASN A 672 2.84 8.78 -30.94
N TRP A 673 2.25 7.71 -31.45
CA TRP A 673 0.85 7.71 -31.88
C TRP A 673 -0.11 7.86 -30.70
N LEU A 674 0.10 7.16 -29.58
CA LEU A 674 -0.71 7.26 -28.37
C LEU A 674 -0.67 8.69 -27.81
N ILE A 675 0.50 9.30 -27.69
CA ILE A 675 0.65 10.68 -27.19
C ILE A 675 -0.08 11.66 -28.11
N GLU A 676 0.05 11.49 -29.43
CA GLU A 676 -0.64 12.33 -30.40
C GLU A 676 -2.16 12.20 -30.26
N LYS A 677 -2.70 10.96 -30.21
CA LYS A 677 -4.13 10.71 -30.11
C LYS A 677 -4.71 11.16 -28.77
N ILE A 678 -4.06 10.88 -27.66
CA ILE A 678 -4.52 11.32 -26.34
C ILE A 678 -4.64 12.85 -26.28
N ASN A 679 -3.69 13.57 -26.85
CA ASN A 679 -3.71 15.03 -26.83
C ASN A 679 -4.66 15.67 -27.86
N ASN A 680 -4.91 15.04 -29.01
CA ASN A 680 -5.50 15.72 -30.15
C ASN A 680 -6.72 15.04 -30.77
N GLN A 681 -7.05 13.77 -30.42
CA GLN A 681 -8.20 13.08 -30.96
C GLN A 681 -9.49 13.85 -30.69
N GLN A 682 -10.30 14.05 -31.73
CA GLN A 682 -11.57 14.75 -31.64
C GLN A 682 -12.73 13.76 -31.45
N ASP A 683 -13.87 14.29 -31.03
CA ASP A 683 -15.13 13.54 -30.93
C ASP A 683 -15.78 13.45 -32.33
N GLU A 684 -15.28 12.51 -33.15
CA GLU A 684 -15.72 12.31 -34.54
C GLU A 684 -16.03 10.85 -34.82
N GLY A 685 -17.21 10.59 -35.41
CA GLY A 685 -17.65 9.23 -35.72
C GLY A 685 -17.60 8.33 -34.48
N PRO A 686 -16.96 7.14 -34.58
CA PRO A 686 -16.85 6.20 -33.43
C PRO A 686 -15.85 6.63 -32.36
N ALA A 687 -14.99 7.62 -32.63
CA ALA A 687 -13.99 8.10 -31.70
C ALA A 687 -14.55 9.08 -30.66
N GLU A 688 -13.87 9.21 -29.52
CA GLU A 688 -14.23 10.09 -28.41
C GLU A 688 -13.05 11.01 -28.04
N LYS A 689 -13.32 12.18 -27.47
CA LYS A 689 -12.30 13.15 -27.10
C LYS A 689 -11.63 12.77 -25.77
N ILE A 690 -10.63 11.89 -25.84
CA ILE A 690 -9.94 11.28 -24.70
C ILE A 690 -9.35 12.32 -23.75
N TYR A 691 -8.82 13.41 -24.28
CA TYR A 691 -8.20 14.48 -23.50
C TYR A 691 -9.15 15.06 -22.45
N ASP A 692 -10.40 15.34 -22.80
CA ASP A 692 -11.40 15.89 -21.89
C ASP A 692 -11.70 14.92 -20.70
N TYR A 693 -11.66 13.63 -20.94
CA TYR A 693 -11.86 12.61 -19.92
C TYR A 693 -10.65 12.50 -18.98
N LEU A 694 -9.44 12.61 -19.49
CA LEU A 694 -8.22 12.53 -18.69
C LEU A 694 -8.01 13.77 -17.79
N ILE A 695 -8.49 14.96 -18.23
CA ILE A 695 -8.57 16.15 -17.36
C ILE A 695 -9.48 15.86 -16.15
N GLN A 696 -10.62 15.23 -16.36
CA GLN A 696 -11.58 14.89 -15.29
C GLN A 696 -11.06 13.79 -14.37
N SER A 697 -10.08 13.00 -14.79
CA SER A 697 -9.31 12.07 -13.96
C SER A 697 -8.10 12.73 -13.27
N ASP A 698 -7.96 14.07 -13.35
CA ASP A 698 -6.88 14.85 -12.74
C ASP A 698 -5.48 14.46 -13.22
N PHE A 699 -5.29 14.39 -14.55
CA PHE A 699 -4.01 14.09 -15.19
C PHE A 699 -3.31 12.86 -14.58
N PRO A 700 -3.85 11.66 -14.77
CA PRO A 700 -3.39 10.47 -14.09
C PRO A 700 -1.93 10.17 -14.39
N SER A 701 -1.16 9.80 -13.35
CA SER A 701 0.24 9.42 -13.49
C SER A 701 0.43 8.00 -14.04
N LYS A 702 -0.64 7.19 -14.05
CA LYS A 702 -0.64 5.84 -14.63
C LYS A 702 -1.89 5.64 -15.48
N ILE A 703 -1.71 4.96 -16.61
CA ILE A 703 -2.78 4.68 -17.57
C ILE A 703 -2.62 3.24 -18.05
N MET A 704 -3.71 2.47 -18.09
CA MET A 704 -3.75 1.16 -18.72
C MET A 704 -4.28 1.29 -20.15
N ILE A 705 -3.60 0.68 -21.12
CA ILE A 705 -4.03 0.67 -22.53
C ILE A 705 -3.90 -0.74 -23.10
N SER A 706 -5.02 -1.32 -23.51
CA SER A 706 -5.05 -2.52 -24.36
C SER A 706 -4.72 -2.11 -25.79
N ILE A 707 -3.68 -2.71 -26.38
CA ILE A 707 -3.10 -2.22 -27.64
C ILE A 707 -3.73 -2.79 -28.91
N GLY A 708 -4.88 -3.44 -28.78
CA GLY A 708 -5.69 -3.95 -29.87
C GLY A 708 -5.82 -5.48 -29.88
N ALA A 709 -6.94 -5.95 -30.37
CA ALA A 709 -7.25 -7.37 -30.45
C ALA A 709 -6.52 -8.05 -31.61
N THR A 710 -6.07 -9.28 -31.38
CA THR A 710 -5.51 -10.15 -32.43
C THR A 710 -6.60 -10.74 -33.31
N ARG A 711 -6.24 -11.36 -34.44
CA ARG A 711 -7.20 -12.00 -35.32
C ARG A 711 -7.84 -13.21 -34.67
N TYR A 712 -9.07 -13.50 -35.09
CA TYR A 712 -9.78 -14.72 -34.73
C TYR A 712 -9.35 -15.91 -35.62
N THR A 713 -9.39 -17.10 -35.05
CA THR A 713 -9.45 -18.34 -35.83
C THR A 713 -10.85 -18.45 -36.50
N GLU A 714 -11.02 -19.40 -37.41
CA GLU A 714 -12.33 -19.67 -38.00
C GLU A 714 -13.41 -19.97 -36.94
N PHE A 715 -13.03 -20.64 -35.85
CA PHE A 715 -13.93 -20.88 -34.71
C PHE A 715 -14.32 -19.58 -34.01
N GLY A 716 -13.32 -18.74 -33.65
CA GLY A 716 -13.56 -17.49 -32.95
C GLY A 716 -14.37 -16.49 -33.72
N GLU A 717 -14.20 -16.43 -35.06
CA GLU A 717 -15.00 -15.55 -35.95
C GLU A 717 -16.48 -15.95 -36.00
N LYS A 718 -16.78 -17.26 -35.99
CA LYS A 718 -18.13 -17.79 -36.13
C LYS A 718 -18.88 -18.08 -34.86
N ASN A 719 -18.20 -18.02 -33.68
CA ASN A 719 -18.79 -18.43 -32.42
C ASN A 719 -18.75 -17.32 -31.38
N TYR A 720 -19.93 -16.98 -30.88
CA TYR A 720 -20.11 -16.12 -29.72
C TYR A 720 -19.97 -16.90 -28.41
N LEU A 721 -19.68 -16.18 -27.31
CA LEU A 721 -19.63 -16.75 -25.97
C LEU A 721 -20.98 -17.37 -25.58
N GLN A 722 -20.91 -18.41 -24.76
CA GLN A 722 -22.06 -19.08 -24.16
C GLN A 722 -21.85 -19.20 -22.65
N LYS A 723 -22.94 -19.28 -21.89
CA LYS A 723 -22.89 -19.52 -20.47
C LYS A 723 -22.10 -20.80 -20.15
N GLY A 724 -21.20 -20.74 -19.19
CA GLY A 724 -20.33 -21.84 -18.78
C GLY A 724 -19.09 -22.02 -19.64
N ASP A 725 -18.89 -21.20 -20.69
CA ASP A 725 -17.60 -21.14 -21.39
C ASP A 725 -16.52 -20.66 -20.42
N LYS A 726 -15.32 -21.23 -20.51
CA LYS A 726 -14.12 -20.64 -19.92
C LYS A 726 -13.23 -20.07 -21.01
N SER A 727 -13.01 -18.76 -20.94
CA SER A 727 -12.10 -18.02 -21.83
C SER A 727 -10.70 -18.03 -21.26
N TYR A 728 -9.71 -18.35 -22.09
CA TYR A 728 -8.29 -18.31 -21.79
C TYR A 728 -7.60 -17.36 -22.75
N ILE A 729 -6.97 -16.30 -22.23
CA ILE A 729 -6.06 -15.42 -22.99
C ILE A 729 -4.69 -15.54 -22.35
N ILE A 730 -3.70 -15.95 -23.12
CA ILE A 730 -2.39 -16.36 -22.59
C ILE A 730 -1.30 -15.66 -23.37
N ILE A 731 -0.52 -14.84 -22.66
CA ILE A 731 0.73 -14.23 -23.16
C ILE A 731 1.90 -15.03 -22.59
N TYR A 732 2.74 -15.60 -23.46
CA TYR A 732 3.72 -16.58 -23.08
C TYR A 732 5.02 -16.48 -23.88
N PRO A 733 6.20 -16.85 -23.31
CA PRO A 733 7.47 -16.83 -24.02
C PRO A 733 7.58 -18.02 -25.00
N LYS A 734 7.43 -17.74 -26.30
CA LYS A 734 7.39 -18.74 -27.38
C LYS A 734 8.57 -19.67 -27.45
N LYS A 735 9.76 -19.22 -27.05
CA LYS A 735 10.97 -20.07 -27.03
C LYS A 735 10.92 -21.16 -25.97
N LYS A 736 10.08 -20.99 -24.92
CA LYS A 736 10.00 -21.91 -23.77
C LYS A 736 8.76 -22.78 -23.79
N TYR A 737 7.65 -22.27 -24.34
CA TYR A 737 6.39 -22.99 -24.39
C TYR A 737 5.88 -23.07 -25.83
N SER A 738 5.23 -24.19 -26.18
CA SER A 738 4.48 -24.35 -27.43
C SER A 738 2.99 -24.24 -27.17
N LYS A 739 2.20 -23.96 -28.22
CA LYS A 739 0.75 -23.92 -28.16
C LYS A 739 0.16 -25.24 -27.64
N GLU A 740 0.70 -26.39 -28.07
CA GLU A 740 0.30 -27.71 -27.59
C GLU A 740 0.54 -27.89 -26.10
N SER A 741 1.63 -27.32 -25.56
CA SER A 741 1.90 -27.35 -24.13
C SER A 741 0.89 -26.52 -23.33
N LEU A 742 0.43 -25.37 -23.87
CA LEU A 742 -0.62 -24.57 -23.25
C LEU A 742 -1.97 -25.31 -23.26
N ILE A 743 -2.34 -25.92 -24.39
CA ILE A 743 -3.58 -26.73 -24.51
C ILE A 743 -3.56 -27.89 -23.49
N LYS A 744 -2.39 -28.54 -23.32
CA LYS A 744 -2.25 -29.60 -22.31
C LYS A 744 -2.49 -29.08 -20.89
N LYS A 745 -1.94 -27.90 -20.55
CA LYS A 745 -2.18 -27.25 -19.25
C LYS A 745 -3.65 -26.91 -19.05
N ILE A 746 -4.31 -26.31 -20.05
CA ILE A 746 -5.76 -26.00 -20.00
C ILE A 746 -6.59 -27.28 -19.81
N LYS A 747 -6.22 -28.38 -20.48
CA LYS A 747 -6.92 -29.66 -20.38
C LYS A 747 -6.85 -30.27 -18.98
N ASN A 748 -5.71 -30.09 -18.32
CA ASN A 748 -5.42 -30.64 -17.00
C ASN A 748 -5.72 -29.66 -15.85
N ASP A 749 -6.26 -28.47 -16.15
CA ASP A 749 -6.47 -27.35 -15.22
C ASP A 749 -5.18 -27.01 -14.39
N GLU A 750 -4.00 -27.07 -15.05
CA GLU A 750 -2.70 -26.78 -14.45
C GLU A 750 -2.50 -25.27 -14.29
N VAL A 751 -1.82 -24.86 -13.20
CA VAL A 751 -1.41 -23.47 -12.96
C VAL A 751 -0.35 -23.06 -13.96
N PHE A 752 -0.41 -21.84 -14.46
CA PHE A 752 0.61 -21.27 -15.35
C PHE A 752 1.79 -20.71 -14.55
N GLU A 753 2.99 -20.81 -15.13
CA GLU A 753 4.22 -20.33 -14.53
C GLU A 753 4.26 -18.78 -14.50
N LYS A 754 5.07 -18.23 -13.59
CA LYS A 754 5.18 -16.77 -13.35
C LYS A 754 5.56 -15.95 -14.61
N GLU A 755 6.26 -16.51 -15.56
CA GLU A 755 6.61 -15.88 -16.83
C GLU A 755 5.47 -15.91 -17.88
N ILE A 756 4.33 -16.50 -17.56
CA ILE A 756 3.15 -16.54 -18.41
C ILE A 756 2.08 -15.64 -17.81
N SER A 757 1.64 -14.63 -18.54
CA SER A 757 0.46 -13.86 -18.16
C SER A 757 -0.78 -14.54 -18.71
N ALA A 758 -1.58 -15.15 -17.84
CA ALA A 758 -2.80 -15.84 -18.21
C ALA A 758 -4.01 -15.14 -17.56
N LEU A 759 -5.03 -14.88 -18.37
CA LEU A 759 -6.34 -14.43 -17.93
C LEU A 759 -7.34 -15.55 -18.20
N ILE A 760 -8.00 -16.02 -17.15
CA ILE A 760 -8.95 -17.14 -17.22
C ILE A 760 -10.29 -16.65 -16.67
N GLN A 761 -11.30 -16.55 -17.52
CA GLN A 761 -12.61 -16.01 -17.13
C GLN A 761 -13.74 -16.98 -17.47
N GLU A 762 -14.62 -17.23 -16.52
CA GLU A 762 -15.83 -18.01 -16.71
C GLU A 762 -17.00 -17.10 -17.11
N VAL A 763 -17.77 -17.54 -18.12
CA VAL A 763 -18.94 -16.82 -18.61
C VAL A 763 -20.16 -17.17 -17.76
N ILE A 764 -20.69 -16.19 -17.05
CA ILE A 764 -21.88 -16.31 -16.19
C ILE A 764 -23.00 -15.37 -16.66
N LEU A 765 -24.26 -15.66 -16.26
CA LEU A 765 -25.42 -14.82 -16.57
C LEU A 765 -25.58 -13.70 -15.56
#